data_dfbe21b34a941e6dd7952c3584378222
#
_entry.id   dfbe21b34a941e6dd7952c3584378222
#
_cell.length_a   1.000
_cell.length_b   1.000
_cell.length_c   1.000
_cell.angle_alpha   90.00
_cell.angle_beta   90.00
_cell.angle_gamma   90.00
#
_symmetry.space_group_name_H-M   'P 1'
#
loop_
_entity.id
_entity.type
_entity.pdbx_description
1 polymer ?
#
loop_
_entity_poly.entity_id
_entity_poly.type
_entity_poly.pdbx_seq_one_letter_code
_entity_poly.pdbx_strand_id
1 'polypeptide(L)'
;MVDLGKKRYREENQKAKKGKHEATTPAGIQFIRKGINRVSKRLDEVKQLYYSGTPVPYDTHAVKLLLDLKSDVTAFLALKGCVNHLSTPVKLVKVSQEIGNFIEDEARFRFFEKNNPALFGVVTRDLSKRTTNYRKQKRTLVHSSNKSGLEWDNWPSTLKLRLGTMLCEIVAETTKLFNIDRVNVDGQKYKTQYWMAASKESLAWIDKKNSVCELLSPVKMPMLIPPRKWTSIYSGGYYTYTSIHLVKSFDTAYKDQLNAMKNEMKPVYNAVNIVQETAWRVNKQVFNTMDHLFTSGASCIVIPEFEERSMPRPYPKLGTKDEIIEWKREATHMYQENARRKTKRIQFSHLMWMSRKFKNEKRIYFPHTIDFRGRLYASTAFLNPQGEDSARGLLEFSEKKALGQSGLAWLGVHIANCWGEDKVSLEDRLEWTNSHKEDIYRCAKEPLDNKWWMEADKPWQFLRACIEWYKADGSPDFMSSIPVTVDGSCNGLQHFAGMLRDEEGGRNVNLLPNDVPADIYDIVRQEACRRIAENVEHSELWGDDISRTMVKRPVMTTPYGATKYGMRNQIYEEIKKQLDKGAPLGDNITNAVDLWPHAKCLASTVWDSIGSVIYSAREGMAWLQAVAQILAKEDKAIYWHLPTGFLVKQKYLKSVVREVKTVINGRMASLYAAGPEDVERMNKQRQSNGIAPNFIHSYDACHLMYTIIGAREGYDIQSFAVVHDSFGTHASDMEALSSVIRREFIQIYSEDVLKDFRDECQKLTDTELPALPKYGKLKIEEVEHSEYFFS
;
A
#
# COMPACT_ATOMS: atom_id res chain seq x y z
N MET A 1 39.61 0.50 2.84
CA MET A 1 39.43 -0.64 3.75
C MET A 1 38.52 -0.31 4.94
N VAL A 2 38.70 0.82 5.59
CA VAL A 2 37.80 1.29 6.67
C VAL A 2 36.36 1.45 6.16
N ASP A 3 36.18 2.02 4.98
CA ASP A 3 34.84 2.21 4.38
C ASP A 3 34.21 0.90 3.93
N LEU A 4 34.99 -0.06 3.46
CA LEU A 4 34.54 -1.42 3.17
C LEU A 4 34.13 -2.17 4.46
N GLY A 5 34.86 -1.98 5.55
CA GLY A 5 34.52 -2.52 6.86
C GLY A 5 33.26 -1.94 7.44
N LYS A 6 33.08 -0.61 7.35
CA LYS A 6 31.84 0.09 7.72
C LYS A 6 30.65 -0.37 6.85
N LYS A 7 30.86 -0.51 5.53
CA LYS A 7 29.86 -1.00 4.61
C LYS A 7 29.41 -2.41 4.96
N ARG A 8 30.37 -3.33 5.22
CA ARG A 8 30.09 -4.73 5.62
C ARG A 8 29.33 -4.82 6.94
N TYR A 9 29.74 -4.05 7.95
CA TYR A 9 29.04 -3.95 9.23
C TYR A 9 27.60 -3.43 9.08
N ARG A 10 27.40 -2.40 8.25
CA ARG A 10 26.08 -1.85 7.93
C ARG A 10 25.20 -2.88 7.21
N GLU A 11 25.77 -3.62 6.26
CA GLU A 11 25.04 -4.67 5.52
C GLU A 11 24.62 -5.83 6.44
N GLU A 12 25.46 -6.25 7.39
CA GLU A 12 25.15 -7.32 8.36
C GLU A 12 24.07 -6.88 9.34
N ASN A 13 24.14 -5.67 9.90
CA ASN A 13 23.09 -5.11 10.74
C ASN A 13 21.75 -4.94 9.97
N GLN A 14 21.82 -4.53 8.73
CA GLN A 14 20.63 -4.42 7.88
C GLN A 14 19.99 -5.77 7.59
N LYS A 15 20.78 -6.82 7.34
CA LYS A 15 20.26 -8.19 7.18
C LYS A 15 19.59 -8.68 8.47
N ALA A 16 20.17 -8.38 9.63
CA ALA A 16 19.60 -8.76 10.92
C ALA A 16 18.25 -8.07 11.19
N LYS A 17 18.14 -6.77 10.90
CA LYS A 17 16.88 -6.02 11.01
C LYS A 17 15.78 -6.58 10.10
N LYS A 18 16.09 -6.82 8.82
CA LYS A 18 15.16 -7.40 7.86
C LYS A 18 14.67 -8.80 8.25
N GLY A 19 15.58 -9.62 8.70
CA GLY A 19 15.30 -11.00 9.12
C GLY A 19 14.63 -11.09 10.49
N LYS A 20 14.45 -9.97 11.22
CA LYS A 20 14.04 -9.96 12.64
C LYS A 20 14.98 -10.80 13.50
N HIS A 21 16.28 -10.61 13.30
CA HIS A 21 17.36 -11.26 14.01
C HIS A 21 18.26 -10.23 14.70
N GLU A 22 17.69 -9.12 15.17
CA GLU A 22 18.45 -8.03 15.79
C GLU A 22 19.20 -8.50 17.06
N ALA A 23 18.75 -9.58 17.68
CA ALA A 23 19.47 -10.27 18.75
C ALA A 23 20.88 -10.73 18.37
N THR A 24 21.18 -10.89 17.07
CA THR A 24 22.51 -11.27 16.57
C THR A 24 23.42 -10.09 16.29
N THR A 25 22.91 -8.86 16.35
CA THR A 25 23.70 -7.65 16.17
C THR A 25 24.57 -7.39 17.41
N PRO A 26 25.71 -6.66 17.30
CA PRO A 26 26.51 -6.29 18.46
C PRO A 26 25.71 -5.57 19.56
N ALA A 27 24.78 -4.70 19.18
CA ALA A 27 23.89 -4.03 20.12
C ALA A 27 22.94 -5.04 20.79
N GLY A 28 22.30 -5.91 20.01
CA GLY A 28 21.41 -6.95 20.51
C GLY A 28 22.12 -7.91 21.47
N ILE A 29 23.31 -8.39 21.09
CA ILE A 29 24.14 -9.25 21.96
C ILE A 29 24.46 -8.57 23.29
N GLN A 30 24.79 -7.28 23.26
CA GLN A 30 25.10 -6.52 24.47
C GLN A 30 23.88 -6.34 25.37
N PHE A 31 22.69 -6.10 24.81
CA PHE A 31 21.44 -6.04 25.59
C PHE A 31 21.14 -7.40 26.24
N ILE A 32 21.28 -8.50 25.50
CA ILE A 32 21.09 -9.83 26.06
C ILE A 32 22.07 -10.10 27.20
N ARG A 33 23.38 -9.85 26.99
CA ARG A 33 24.42 -10.06 28.01
C ARG A 33 24.16 -9.29 29.29
N LYS A 34 23.71 -8.04 29.17
CA LYS A 34 23.39 -7.20 30.35
C LYS A 34 22.09 -7.58 31.04
N GLY A 35 21.15 -8.13 30.28
CA GLY A 35 19.81 -8.49 30.76
C GLY A 35 19.71 -9.87 31.38
N ILE A 36 20.50 -10.85 30.91
CA ILE A 36 20.32 -12.27 31.19
C ILE A 36 20.29 -12.58 32.70
N ASN A 37 21.24 -12.05 33.47
CA ASN A 37 21.32 -12.31 34.91
C ASN A 37 20.13 -11.72 35.68
N ARG A 38 19.65 -10.54 35.27
CA ARG A 38 18.49 -9.90 35.90
C ARG A 38 17.19 -10.68 35.65
N VAL A 39 17.00 -11.07 34.41
CA VAL A 39 15.81 -11.84 33.99
C VAL A 39 15.87 -13.25 34.62
N SER A 40 17.03 -13.93 34.62
CA SER A 40 17.20 -15.24 35.25
C SER A 40 16.88 -15.20 36.73
N LYS A 41 17.44 -14.22 37.46
CA LYS A 41 17.16 -14.05 38.90
C LYS A 41 15.64 -13.86 39.16
N ARG A 42 14.98 -13.04 38.35
CA ARG A 42 13.52 -12.83 38.49
C ARG A 42 12.72 -14.10 38.22
N LEU A 43 13.16 -14.90 37.23
CA LEU A 43 12.54 -16.21 36.97
C LEU A 43 12.70 -17.19 38.12
N ASP A 44 13.87 -17.19 38.78
CA ASP A 44 14.11 -18.03 39.96
C ASP A 44 13.21 -17.58 41.14
N GLU A 45 13.07 -16.29 41.37
CA GLU A 45 12.14 -15.74 42.36
C GLU A 45 10.69 -16.18 42.07
N VAL A 46 10.24 -16.09 40.81
CA VAL A 46 8.89 -16.50 40.39
C VAL A 46 8.67 -17.99 40.63
N LYS A 47 9.66 -18.86 40.37
CA LYS A 47 9.61 -20.29 40.66
C LYS A 47 9.53 -20.56 42.15
N GLN A 48 10.34 -19.87 42.96
CA GLN A 48 10.31 -20.00 44.41
C GLN A 48 8.94 -19.64 44.99
N LEU A 49 8.33 -18.53 44.55
CA LEU A 49 6.97 -18.13 44.92
C LEU A 49 5.93 -19.23 44.60
N TYR A 50 6.07 -19.83 43.42
CA TYR A 50 5.21 -20.92 43.01
C TYR A 50 5.35 -22.17 43.92
N TYR A 51 6.60 -22.58 44.21
CA TYR A 51 6.87 -23.75 45.08
C TYR A 51 6.46 -23.52 46.54
N SER A 52 6.55 -22.26 47.02
CA SER A 52 6.12 -21.92 48.40
C SER A 52 4.60 -21.76 48.54
N GLY A 53 3.83 -21.88 47.44
CA GLY A 53 2.37 -21.66 47.47
C GLY A 53 2.01 -20.19 47.61
N THR A 54 2.95 -19.25 47.57
CA THR A 54 2.74 -17.82 47.63
C THR A 54 2.10 -17.33 46.33
N PRO A 55 1.12 -16.40 46.35
CA PRO A 55 0.51 -15.85 45.14
C PRO A 55 1.56 -15.28 44.18
N VAL A 56 1.58 -15.79 42.94
CA VAL A 56 2.48 -15.29 41.89
C VAL A 56 1.77 -14.19 41.10
N PRO A 57 2.42 -13.05 40.80
CA PRO A 57 1.79 -11.93 40.10
C PRO A 57 1.60 -12.19 38.58
N TYR A 58 1.81 -13.42 38.15
CA TYR A 58 1.73 -13.86 36.75
C TYR A 58 0.75 -15.03 36.58
N ASP A 59 0.49 -15.41 35.32
CA ASP A 59 -0.35 -16.57 34.99
C ASP A 59 0.29 -17.88 35.49
N THR A 60 -0.37 -18.52 36.47
CA THR A 60 0.16 -19.73 37.13
C THR A 60 0.31 -20.93 36.18
N HIS A 61 -0.55 -21.03 35.13
CA HIS A 61 -0.41 -22.08 34.12
C HIS A 61 0.85 -21.85 33.26
N ALA A 62 1.19 -20.61 33.00
CA ALA A 62 2.42 -20.28 32.30
C ALA A 62 3.66 -20.54 33.15
N VAL A 63 3.62 -20.23 34.45
CA VAL A 63 4.72 -20.49 35.38
C VAL A 63 5.01 -21.99 35.47
N LYS A 64 3.98 -22.83 35.51
CA LYS A 64 4.12 -24.31 35.57
C LYS A 64 4.98 -24.87 34.43
N LEU A 65 4.91 -24.28 33.22
CA LEU A 65 5.70 -24.71 32.06
C LEU A 65 7.20 -24.41 32.20
N LEU A 66 7.57 -23.51 33.10
CA LEU A 66 8.99 -23.10 33.29
C LEU A 66 9.70 -23.90 34.38
N LEU A 67 8.98 -24.66 35.20
CA LEU A 67 9.57 -25.32 36.41
C LEU A 67 10.73 -26.23 36.06
N ASP A 68 10.60 -26.97 34.97
CA ASP A 68 11.63 -27.95 34.50
C ASP A 68 12.71 -27.32 33.60
N LEU A 69 12.60 -26.03 33.29
CA LEU A 69 13.54 -25.35 32.40
C LEU A 69 14.54 -24.54 33.20
N LYS A 70 15.79 -24.47 32.73
CA LYS A 70 16.82 -23.63 33.34
C LYS A 70 16.49 -22.15 33.14
N SER A 71 16.56 -21.35 34.20
CA SER A 71 16.17 -19.95 34.20
C SER A 71 17.07 -19.07 33.30
N ASP A 72 18.35 -19.40 33.21
CA ASP A 72 19.31 -18.72 32.34
C ASP A 72 18.99 -18.94 30.84
N VAL A 73 18.63 -20.16 30.45
CA VAL A 73 18.23 -20.51 29.08
C VAL A 73 16.90 -19.84 28.75
N THR A 74 15.93 -19.88 29.65
CA THR A 74 14.64 -19.22 29.50
C THR A 74 14.82 -17.71 29.37
N ALA A 75 15.66 -17.10 30.20
CA ALA A 75 16.00 -15.67 30.15
C ALA A 75 16.64 -15.30 28.80
N PHE A 76 17.56 -16.12 28.30
CA PHE A 76 18.19 -15.91 27.00
C PHE A 76 17.14 -15.95 25.87
N LEU A 77 16.26 -16.93 25.84
CA LEU A 77 15.24 -17.07 24.80
C LEU A 77 14.20 -15.93 24.85
N ALA A 78 13.79 -15.53 26.05
CA ALA A 78 12.90 -14.39 26.22
C ALA A 78 13.53 -13.07 25.74
N LEU A 79 14.75 -12.80 26.18
CA LEU A 79 15.51 -11.61 25.74
C LEU A 79 15.75 -11.65 24.22
N LYS A 80 16.12 -12.78 23.66
CA LYS A 80 16.29 -12.94 22.21
C LYS A 80 15.03 -12.61 21.44
N GLY A 81 13.88 -13.11 21.89
CA GLY A 81 12.59 -12.79 21.26
C GLY A 81 12.25 -11.30 21.30
N CYS A 82 12.40 -10.65 22.46
CA CYS A 82 12.19 -9.21 22.60
C CYS A 82 13.15 -8.38 21.76
N VAL A 83 14.45 -8.69 21.82
CA VAL A 83 15.52 -7.94 21.14
C VAL A 83 15.45 -8.10 19.60
N ASN A 84 14.86 -9.17 19.09
CA ASN A 84 14.59 -9.33 17.65
C ASN A 84 13.68 -8.25 17.07
N HIS A 85 12.97 -7.50 17.92
CA HIS A 85 12.05 -6.43 17.56
C HIS A 85 12.47 -5.07 18.12
N LEU A 86 13.76 -4.85 18.32
CA LEU A 86 14.31 -3.66 18.97
C LEU A 86 14.04 -2.37 18.17
N SER A 87 14.15 -2.41 16.86
CA SER A 87 14.06 -1.22 15.99
C SER A 87 12.63 -0.80 15.59
N THR A 88 11.62 -1.63 15.85
CA THR A 88 10.25 -1.35 15.41
C THR A 88 9.22 -1.76 16.45
N PRO A 89 8.26 -0.90 16.79
CA PRO A 89 7.14 -1.29 17.62
C PRO A 89 6.41 -2.51 17.03
N VAL A 90 6.05 -3.43 17.86
CA VAL A 90 5.43 -4.70 17.46
C VAL A 90 4.27 -5.05 18.39
N LYS A 91 3.22 -5.68 17.85
CA LYS A 91 2.12 -6.16 18.69
C LYS A 91 2.64 -7.19 19.69
N LEU A 92 2.32 -7.01 20.97
CA LEU A 92 2.76 -7.88 22.06
C LEU A 92 2.42 -9.35 21.77
N VAL A 93 1.22 -9.62 21.24
CA VAL A 93 0.77 -10.95 20.83
C VAL A 93 1.78 -11.67 19.93
N LYS A 94 2.38 -10.95 18.98
CA LYS A 94 3.34 -11.52 18.03
C LYS A 94 4.64 -11.94 18.69
N VAL A 95 5.20 -11.07 19.52
CA VAL A 95 6.44 -11.36 20.26
C VAL A 95 6.21 -12.46 21.27
N SER A 96 5.10 -12.40 22.00
CA SER A 96 4.71 -13.43 22.98
C SER A 96 4.56 -14.81 22.33
N GLN A 97 3.94 -14.88 21.16
CA GLN A 97 3.81 -16.15 20.43
C GLN A 97 5.17 -16.68 19.95
N GLU A 98 6.06 -15.79 19.50
CA GLU A 98 7.42 -16.14 19.09
C GLU A 98 8.23 -16.69 20.27
N ILE A 99 8.19 -16.02 21.41
CA ILE A 99 8.86 -16.48 22.64
C ILE A 99 8.27 -17.80 23.12
N GLY A 100 6.96 -17.93 23.17
CA GLY A 100 6.30 -19.19 23.55
C GLY A 100 6.72 -20.37 22.67
N ASN A 101 6.90 -20.15 21.37
CA ASN A 101 7.43 -21.17 20.47
C ASN A 101 8.91 -21.50 20.74
N PHE A 102 9.73 -20.51 21.10
CA PHE A 102 11.13 -20.77 21.46
C PHE A 102 11.25 -21.61 22.73
N ILE A 103 10.41 -21.32 23.72
CA ILE A 103 10.39 -22.07 24.99
C ILE A 103 9.86 -23.49 24.80
N GLU A 104 8.81 -23.65 23.99
CA GLU A 104 8.32 -25.00 23.65
C GLU A 104 9.37 -25.82 22.90
N ASP A 105 10.10 -25.20 21.96
CA ASP A 105 11.19 -25.87 21.26
C ASP A 105 12.28 -26.33 22.23
N GLU A 106 12.66 -25.50 23.21
CA GLU A 106 13.63 -25.86 24.25
C GLU A 106 13.11 -27.00 25.13
N ALA A 107 11.85 -26.92 25.57
CA ALA A 107 11.23 -27.98 26.37
C ALA A 107 11.21 -29.32 25.61
N ARG A 108 10.87 -29.31 24.34
CA ARG A 108 10.88 -30.46 23.44
C ARG A 108 12.29 -31.03 23.25
N PHE A 109 13.30 -30.17 23.10
CA PHE A 109 14.68 -30.62 22.96
C PHE A 109 15.22 -31.23 24.28
N ARG A 110 14.85 -30.70 25.44
CA ARG A 110 15.16 -31.28 26.75
C ARG A 110 14.45 -32.62 26.96
N PHE A 111 13.20 -32.73 26.53
CA PHE A 111 12.49 -34.00 26.53
C PHE A 111 13.21 -35.03 25.66
N PHE A 112 13.63 -34.67 24.44
CA PHE A 112 14.41 -35.57 23.58
C PHE A 112 15.74 -35.97 24.23
N GLU A 113 16.50 -35.01 24.76
CA GLU A 113 17.76 -35.21 25.43
C GLU A 113 17.60 -36.18 26.64
N LYS A 114 16.58 -35.98 27.45
CA LYS A 114 16.31 -36.81 28.64
C LYS A 114 15.95 -38.26 28.28
N ASN A 115 15.14 -38.45 27.22
CA ASN A 115 14.63 -39.77 26.88
C ASN A 115 15.54 -40.58 25.92
N ASN A 116 16.43 -39.89 25.15
CA ASN A 116 17.40 -40.52 24.27
C ASN A 116 18.67 -39.70 24.14
N PRO A 117 19.50 -39.61 25.20
CA PRO A 117 20.69 -38.77 25.26
C PRO A 117 21.75 -39.14 24.22
N ALA A 118 21.89 -40.42 23.90
CA ALA A 118 22.88 -40.89 22.93
C ALA A 118 22.56 -40.37 21.51
N LEU A 119 21.34 -40.55 21.04
CA LEU A 119 20.90 -40.08 19.73
C LEU A 119 20.90 -38.54 19.67
N PHE A 120 20.41 -37.88 20.72
CA PHE A 120 20.44 -36.41 20.81
C PHE A 120 21.86 -35.87 20.68
N GLY A 121 22.83 -36.45 21.37
CA GLY A 121 24.24 -36.05 21.29
C GLY A 121 24.86 -36.27 19.91
N VAL A 122 24.53 -37.34 19.22
CA VAL A 122 24.98 -37.61 17.85
C VAL A 122 24.38 -36.55 16.87
N VAL A 123 23.06 -36.36 16.92
CA VAL A 123 22.36 -35.43 16.03
C VAL A 123 22.82 -33.98 16.23
N THR A 124 22.94 -33.53 17.47
CA THR A 124 23.39 -32.16 17.76
C THR A 124 24.83 -31.91 17.35
N ARG A 125 25.73 -32.89 17.55
CA ARG A 125 27.13 -32.81 17.11
C ARG A 125 27.25 -32.75 15.59
N ASP A 126 26.46 -33.53 14.87
CA ASP A 126 26.42 -33.51 13.42
C ASP A 126 25.84 -32.16 12.90
N LEU A 127 24.73 -31.68 13.45
CA LEU A 127 24.12 -30.41 13.10
C LEU A 127 25.04 -29.21 13.35
N SER A 128 25.80 -29.20 14.43
CA SER A 128 26.75 -28.12 14.73
C SER A 128 27.82 -27.96 13.66
N LYS A 129 28.22 -29.04 12.98
CA LYS A 129 29.19 -29.05 11.89
C LYS A 129 28.57 -28.64 10.53
N ARG A 130 27.29 -28.93 10.32
CA ARG A 130 26.64 -28.80 9.00
C ARG A 130 25.89 -27.47 8.80
N THR A 131 25.34 -26.88 9.83
CA THR A 131 24.48 -25.69 9.66
C THR A 131 24.35 -24.88 10.94
N THR A 132 24.38 -23.56 10.77
CA THR A 132 24.03 -22.58 11.81
C THR A 132 22.57 -22.12 11.72
N ASN A 133 21.82 -22.61 10.73
CA ASN A 133 20.45 -22.21 10.51
C ASN A 133 19.52 -22.93 11.50
N TYR A 134 18.98 -22.18 12.47
CA TYR A 134 18.08 -22.68 13.51
C TYR A 134 16.88 -23.47 12.96
N ARG A 135 16.25 -23.02 11.87
CA ARG A 135 15.08 -23.72 11.28
C ARG A 135 15.47 -25.12 10.77
N LYS A 136 16.66 -25.25 10.17
CA LYS A 136 17.17 -26.55 9.71
C LYS A 136 17.49 -27.43 10.89
N GLN A 137 18.20 -26.90 11.91
CA GLN A 137 18.50 -27.62 13.14
C GLN A 137 17.23 -28.13 13.84
N LYS A 138 16.26 -27.26 14.06
CA LYS A 138 14.96 -27.61 14.64
C LYS A 138 14.27 -28.74 13.86
N ARG A 139 14.15 -28.59 12.53
CA ARG A 139 13.47 -29.59 11.69
C ARG A 139 14.14 -30.97 11.82
N THR A 140 15.47 -31.02 11.81
CA THR A 140 16.21 -32.27 11.94
C THR A 140 16.06 -32.88 13.33
N LEU A 141 16.17 -32.10 14.41
CA LEU A 141 15.95 -32.59 15.78
C LEU A 141 14.53 -33.15 15.98
N VAL A 142 13.53 -32.42 15.50
CA VAL A 142 12.12 -32.88 15.55
C VAL A 142 11.93 -34.20 14.78
N HIS A 143 12.48 -34.26 13.57
CA HIS A 143 12.40 -35.48 12.76
C HIS A 143 13.09 -36.66 13.44
N SER A 144 14.29 -36.46 13.99
CA SER A 144 15.03 -37.51 14.68
C SER A 144 14.32 -37.99 15.97
N SER A 145 13.73 -37.06 16.73
CA SER A 145 12.90 -37.39 17.89
C SER A 145 11.71 -38.28 17.52
N ASN A 146 10.93 -37.85 16.53
CA ASN A 146 9.76 -38.59 16.09
C ASN A 146 10.12 -39.97 15.51
N LYS A 147 11.21 -40.06 14.74
CA LYS A 147 11.72 -41.34 14.19
C LYS A 147 12.17 -42.30 15.28
N SER A 148 12.57 -41.80 16.43
CA SER A 148 12.92 -42.67 17.60
C SER A 148 11.71 -43.01 18.47
N GLY A 149 10.50 -42.76 18.04
CA GLY A 149 9.26 -43.03 18.77
C GLY A 149 8.96 -42.04 19.91
N LEU A 150 9.70 -40.95 20.02
CA LEU A 150 9.50 -39.92 21.03
C LEU A 150 8.61 -38.80 20.45
N GLU A 151 7.31 -38.96 20.63
CA GLU A 151 6.34 -37.92 20.21
C GLU A 151 6.20 -36.83 21.28
N TRP A 152 6.02 -35.61 20.83
CA TRP A 152 5.84 -34.43 21.67
C TRP A 152 4.44 -33.86 21.49
N ASP A 153 3.70 -33.74 22.59
CA ASP A 153 2.42 -33.06 22.60
C ASP A 153 2.62 -31.56 22.52
N ASN A 154 2.25 -30.97 21.38
CA ASN A 154 2.41 -29.54 21.16
C ASN A 154 1.54 -28.71 22.11
N TRP A 155 2.15 -27.74 22.77
CA TRP A 155 1.42 -26.84 23.64
C TRP A 155 0.35 -26.05 22.88
N PRO A 156 -0.84 -25.88 23.47
CA PRO A 156 -1.85 -25.02 22.90
C PRO A 156 -1.32 -23.60 22.63
N SER A 157 -1.70 -23.01 21.50
CA SER A 157 -1.25 -21.65 21.13
C SER A 157 -1.62 -20.60 22.17
N THR A 158 -2.72 -20.79 22.89
CA THR A 158 -3.15 -19.95 24.01
C THR A 158 -2.17 -20.00 25.17
N LEU A 159 -1.67 -21.18 25.49
CA LEU A 159 -0.72 -21.38 26.59
C LEU A 159 0.65 -20.79 26.23
N LYS A 160 1.10 -21.00 24.98
CA LYS A 160 2.33 -20.35 24.46
C LYS A 160 2.22 -18.83 24.51
N LEU A 161 1.07 -18.28 24.17
CA LEU A 161 0.84 -16.84 24.23
C LEU A 161 0.90 -16.31 25.66
N ARG A 162 0.25 -16.99 26.63
CA ARG A 162 0.30 -16.61 28.06
C ARG A 162 1.73 -16.61 28.58
N LEU A 163 2.46 -17.71 28.30
CA LEU A 163 3.87 -17.87 28.69
C LEU A 163 4.75 -16.75 28.08
N GLY A 164 4.61 -16.51 26.77
CA GLY A 164 5.39 -15.46 26.10
C GLY A 164 5.07 -14.06 26.60
N THR A 165 3.79 -13.78 26.92
CA THR A 165 3.38 -12.48 27.51
C THR A 165 4.02 -12.26 28.86
N MET A 166 3.96 -13.26 29.74
CA MET A 166 4.64 -13.21 31.03
C MET A 166 6.13 -12.95 30.90
N LEU A 167 6.79 -13.62 29.96
CA LEU A 167 8.22 -13.46 29.72
C LEU A 167 8.56 -12.07 29.13
N CYS A 168 7.72 -11.54 28.24
CA CYS A 168 7.87 -10.13 27.77
C CYS A 168 7.76 -9.14 28.92
N GLU A 169 6.83 -9.35 29.83
CA GLU A 169 6.60 -8.52 31.00
C GLU A 169 7.80 -8.56 31.96
N ILE A 170 8.29 -9.75 32.30
CA ILE A 170 9.50 -9.93 33.11
C ILE A 170 10.72 -9.23 32.47
N VAL A 171 10.90 -9.37 31.15
CA VAL A 171 11.99 -8.68 30.45
C VAL A 171 11.82 -7.17 30.51
N ALA A 172 10.64 -6.62 30.28
CA ALA A 172 10.39 -5.20 30.34
C ALA A 172 10.60 -4.64 31.76
N GLU A 173 10.08 -5.32 32.78
CA GLU A 173 10.20 -4.94 34.19
C GLU A 173 11.66 -4.93 34.67
N THR A 174 12.41 -5.99 34.41
CA THR A 174 13.77 -6.17 34.96
C THR A 174 14.84 -5.41 34.21
N THR A 175 14.67 -5.23 32.89
CA THR A 175 15.72 -4.63 32.04
C THR A 175 15.47 -3.16 31.70
N LYS A 176 14.21 -2.70 31.73
CA LYS A 176 13.77 -1.38 31.25
C LYS A 176 14.12 -1.10 29.77
N LEU A 177 14.41 -2.14 29.01
CA LEU A 177 14.75 -2.01 27.59
C LEU A 177 13.53 -1.77 26.72
N PHE A 178 12.37 -2.22 27.18
CA PHE A 178 11.12 -2.18 26.43
C PHE A 178 9.98 -1.63 27.29
N ASN A 179 9.03 -0.95 26.64
CA ASN A 179 7.75 -0.57 27.20
C ASN A 179 6.65 -1.44 26.59
N ILE A 180 5.67 -1.79 27.40
CA ILE A 180 4.46 -2.47 26.94
C ILE A 180 3.29 -1.49 27.13
N ASP A 181 2.81 -0.95 26.01
CA ASP A 181 1.79 0.09 26.00
C ASP A 181 0.45 -0.47 25.49
N ARG A 182 -0.61 0.03 26.13
CA ARG A 182 -1.97 -0.22 25.71
C ARG A 182 -2.37 0.86 24.70
N VAL A 183 -2.68 0.44 23.46
CA VAL A 183 -3.08 1.34 22.39
C VAL A 183 -4.53 1.05 21.98
N ASN A 184 -5.35 2.09 21.94
CA ASN A 184 -6.69 2.01 21.40
C ASN A 184 -6.62 2.27 19.90
N VAL A 185 -7.20 1.39 19.10
CA VAL A 185 -7.21 1.48 17.64
C VAL A 185 -8.65 1.64 17.19
N ASP A 186 -8.97 2.83 16.68
CA ASP A 186 -10.30 3.11 16.14
C ASP A 186 -10.55 2.34 14.84
N GLY A 187 -11.81 1.98 14.61
CA GLY A 187 -12.22 1.28 13.39
C GLY A 187 -11.97 -0.23 13.37
N GLN A 188 -11.37 -0.83 14.40
CA GLN A 188 -11.20 -2.28 14.51
C GLN A 188 -12.21 -2.91 15.49
N LYS A 189 -12.61 -4.16 15.20
CA LYS A 189 -13.51 -4.95 16.07
C LYS A 189 -13.02 -5.04 17.52
N TYR A 190 -11.71 -5.02 17.70
CA TYR A 190 -11.05 -5.04 19.01
C TYR A 190 -10.29 -3.72 19.21
N LYS A 191 -10.89 -2.78 19.91
CA LYS A 191 -10.40 -1.41 20.09
C LYS A 191 -9.08 -1.31 20.87
N THR A 192 -8.79 -2.29 21.73
CA THR A 192 -7.61 -2.27 22.59
C THR A 192 -6.57 -3.29 22.15
N GLN A 193 -5.34 -2.83 21.91
CA GLN A 193 -4.21 -3.68 21.57
C GLN A 193 -3.01 -3.33 22.46
N TYR A 194 -2.20 -4.34 22.77
CA TYR A 194 -0.93 -4.16 23.48
C TYR A 194 0.22 -4.20 22.50
N TRP A 195 1.11 -3.23 22.62
CA TRP A 195 2.30 -3.10 21.80
C TRP A 195 3.55 -3.09 22.66
N MET A 196 4.61 -3.73 22.19
CA MET A 196 5.94 -3.66 22.77
C MET A 196 6.81 -2.78 21.88
N ALA A 197 7.50 -1.83 22.46
CA ALA A 197 8.46 -0.95 21.80
C ALA A 197 9.71 -0.80 22.66
N ALA A 198 10.86 -0.56 22.05
CA ALA A 198 12.05 -0.21 22.78
C ALA A 198 11.85 1.10 23.55
N SER A 199 12.39 1.19 24.77
CA SER A 199 12.34 2.41 25.55
C SER A 199 13.12 3.55 24.89
N LYS A 200 12.78 4.80 25.20
CA LYS A 200 13.48 5.98 24.64
C LYS A 200 14.99 5.92 24.92
N GLU A 201 15.35 5.46 26.10
CA GLU A 201 16.74 5.30 26.56
C GLU A 201 17.46 4.24 25.72
N SER A 202 16.78 3.13 25.41
CA SER A 202 17.31 2.07 24.56
C SER A 202 17.54 2.55 23.14
N LEU A 203 16.60 3.29 22.56
CA LEU A 203 16.73 3.87 21.23
C LEU A 203 17.83 4.92 21.17
N ALA A 204 17.92 5.82 22.15
CA ALA A 204 18.97 6.82 22.25
C ALA A 204 20.37 6.18 22.38
N TRP A 205 20.45 5.06 23.10
CA TRP A 205 21.69 4.31 23.23
C TRP A 205 22.11 3.66 21.91
N ILE A 206 21.16 3.09 21.13
CA ILE A 206 21.39 2.55 19.81
C ILE A 206 21.84 3.66 18.85
N ASP A 207 21.20 4.82 18.89
CA ASP A 207 21.52 5.97 18.02
C ASP A 207 22.91 6.53 18.31
N LYS A 208 23.37 6.52 19.55
CA LYS A 208 24.75 6.86 19.92
C LYS A 208 25.78 5.86 19.36
N LYS A 209 25.40 4.60 19.19
CA LYS A 209 26.31 3.52 18.73
C LYS A 209 26.29 3.33 17.22
N ASN A 210 25.14 3.56 16.61
CA ASN A 210 24.94 3.42 15.17
C ASN A 210 24.69 4.80 14.60
N SER A 211 25.46 5.21 13.62
CA SER A 211 25.20 6.46 12.92
C SER A 211 23.80 6.44 12.25
N VAL A 212 23.16 7.59 12.20
CA VAL A 212 21.78 7.83 11.70
C VAL A 212 21.45 7.11 10.36
N CYS A 213 22.46 6.79 9.56
CA CYS A 213 22.30 6.06 8.29
C CYS A 213 21.85 4.60 8.44
N GLU A 214 21.92 4.00 9.61
CA GLU A 214 21.60 2.57 9.83
C GLU A 214 20.12 2.32 10.15
N LEU A 215 19.39 3.36 10.56
CA LEU A 215 17.93 3.32 10.74
C LEU A 215 17.16 3.22 9.41
N LEU A 216 17.84 3.43 8.29
CA LEU A 216 17.25 3.36 6.97
C LEU A 216 17.35 1.93 6.44
N SER A 217 16.27 1.19 6.53
CA SER A 217 16.15 -0.10 5.82
C SER A 217 16.71 0.01 4.41
N PRO A 218 17.41 -1.01 3.88
CA PRO A 218 17.92 -0.96 2.52
C PRO A 218 16.75 -0.77 1.57
N VAL A 219 16.71 0.40 1.03
CA VAL A 219 15.73 0.81 0.04
C VAL A 219 16.17 0.19 -1.28
N LYS A 220 15.27 -0.49 -1.97
CA LYS A 220 15.52 -0.93 -3.33
C LYS A 220 15.77 0.31 -4.18
N MET A 221 16.95 0.38 -4.79
CA MET A 221 17.40 1.54 -5.57
C MET A 221 17.12 1.34 -7.06
N PRO A 222 17.05 2.42 -7.84
CA PRO A 222 17.15 2.35 -9.29
C PRO A 222 18.42 1.61 -9.72
N MET A 223 18.38 0.96 -10.87
CA MET A 223 19.51 0.26 -11.45
C MET A 223 20.23 1.16 -12.46
N LEU A 224 21.53 0.97 -12.64
CA LEU A 224 22.34 1.69 -13.64
C LEU A 224 22.41 0.98 -14.98
N ILE A 225 21.94 -0.25 -15.03
CA ILE A 225 21.82 -1.08 -16.23
C ILE A 225 20.38 -1.59 -16.34
N PRO A 226 19.91 -1.96 -17.54
CA PRO A 226 18.58 -2.51 -17.73
C PRO A 226 18.33 -3.68 -16.79
N PRO A 227 17.15 -3.79 -16.16
CA PRO A 227 16.80 -4.92 -15.32
C PRO A 227 16.85 -6.24 -16.08
N ARG A 228 17.15 -7.30 -15.35
CA ARG A 228 17.09 -8.65 -15.91
C ARG A 228 15.66 -8.93 -16.36
N LYS A 229 15.52 -9.41 -17.62
CA LYS A 229 14.21 -9.77 -18.17
C LYS A 229 13.54 -10.86 -17.33
N TRP A 230 12.26 -10.67 -17.09
CA TRP A 230 11.43 -11.71 -16.50
C TRP A 230 11.17 -12.81 -17.53
N THR A 231 11.51 -14.03 -17.18
CA THR A 231 11.29 -15.23 -17.99
C THR A 231 10.49 -16.30 -17.24
N SER A 232 10.27 -16.06 -15.96
CA SER A 232 9.45 -16.88 -15.07
C SER A 232 9.03 -16.05 -13.85
N ILE A 233 8.14 -16.58 -13.03
CA ILE A 233 7.72 -15.94 -11.76
C ILE A 233 8.91 -15.70 -10.81
N TYR A 234 9.96 -16.50 -10.93
CA TYR A 234 11.09 -16.51 -9.99
C TYR A 234 12.38 -15.88 -10.55
N SER A 235 12.42 -15.54 -11.85
CA SER A 235 13.64 -15.10 -12.52
C SER A 235 13.45 -13.81 -13.31
N GLY A 236 14.01 -12.70 -12.82
CA GLY A 236 13.96 -11.38 -13.42
C GLY A 236 14.23 -10.24 -12.42
N GLY A 237 14.14 -9.00 -12.87
CA GLY A 237 14.34 -7.80 -12.06
C GLY A 237 15.79 -7.54 -11.68
N TYR A 238 16.10 -7.46 -10.40
CA TYR A 238 17.47 -7.17 -9.93
C TYR A 238 18.42 -8.34 -10.13
N TYR A 239 19.65 -8.09 -10.65
CA TYR A 239 20.69 -9.11 -10.83
C TYR A 239 21.18 -9.70 -9.51
N THR A 240 21.25 -8.89 -8.46
CA THR A 240 21.86 -9.26 -7.17
C THR A 240 20.86 -9.66 -6.10
N TYR A 241 19.54 -9.59 -6.39
CA TYR A 241 18.49 -9.82 -5.42
C TYR A 241 17.65 -11.04 -5.79
N THR A 242 17.90 -12.14 -5.11
CA THR A 242 17.25 -13.44 -5.40
C THR A 242 15.87 -13.63 -4.77
N SER A 243 15.41 -12.67 -3.94
CA SER A 243 14.14 -12.79 -3.19
C SER A 243 12.97 -12.02 -3.79
N ILE A 244 13.14 -11.41 -4.97
CA ILE A 244 12.04 -10.75 -5.68
C ILE A 244 11.41 -11.75 -6.63
N HIS A 245 10.10 -11.91 -6.50
CA HIS A 245 9.29 -12.66 -7.43
C HIS A 245 8.47 -11.69 -8.27
N LEU A 246 8.15 -12.06 -9.50
CA LEU A 246 7.32 -11.23 -10.37
C LEU A 246 5.98 -10.92 -9.71
N VAL A 247 5.32 -11.94 -9.16
CA VAL A 247 4.02 -11.78 -8.50
C VAL A 247 4.19 -11.61 -6.99
N LYS A 248 3.69 -10.51 -6.45
CA LYS A 248 3.64 -10.22 -5.01
C LYS A 248 2.53 -11.02 -4.34
N SER A 249 2.81 -12.25 -3.96
CA SER A 249 1.90 -13.10 -3.20
C SER A 249 2.64 -13.85 -2.10
N PHE A 250 1.96 -14.15 -0.99
CA PHE A 250 2.48 -15.05 0.06
C PHE A 250 2.11 -16.53 -0.20
N ASP A 251 1.16 -16.78 -1.09
CA ASP A 251 0.75 -18.12 -1.50
C ASP A 251 1.77 -18.72 -2.47
N THR A 252 2.59 -19.63 -1.96
CA THR A 252 3.62 -20.32 -2.76
C THR A 252 3.02 -21.25 -3.80
N ALA A 253 1.95 -21.97 -3.44
CA ALA A 253 1.29 -22.89 -4.37
C ALA A 253 0.69 -22.14 -5.57
N TYR A 254 0.13 -20.96 -5.34
CA TYR A 254 -0.34 -20.10 -6.42
C TYR A 254 0.80 -19.63 -7.34
N LYS A 255 1.94 -19.24 -6.78
CA LYS A 255 3.11 -18.87 -7.59
C LYS A 255 3.67 -20.04 -8.39
N ASP A 256 3.68 -21.23 -7.82
CA ASP A 256 4.11 -22.44 -8.55
C ASP A 256 3.14 -22.79 -9.67
N GLN A 257 1.82 -22.61 -9.47
CA GLN A 257 0.80 -22.75 -10.51
C GLN A 257 1.04 -21.75 -11.66
N LEU A 258 1.22 -20.45 -11.36
CA LEU A 258 1.56 -19.44 -12.38
C LEU A 258 2.86 -19.77 -13.11
N ASN A 259 3.85 -20.30 -12.40
CA ASN A 259 5.11 -20.67 -13.03
C ASN A 259 4.98 -21.89 -13.96
N ALA A 260 4.07 -22.81 -13.69
CA ALA A 260 3.73 -23.89 -14.59
C ALA A 260 3.08 -23.37 -15.88
N MET A 261 2.28 -22.30 -15.79
CA MET A 261 1.61 -21.63 -16.92
C MET A 261 2.47 -20.56 -17.62
N LYS A 262 3.78 -20.54 -17.42
CA LYS A 262 4.67 -19.48 -17.93
C LYS A 262 4.57 -19.22 -19.45
N ASN A 263 4.24 -20.23 -20.25
CA ASN A 263 4.12 -20.09 -21.69
C ASN A 263 2.85 -19.32 -22.12
N GLU A 264 1.77 -19.46 -21.35
CA GLU A 264 0.51 -18.75 -21.55
C GLU A 264 0.65 -17.27 -21.13
N MET A 265 1.52 -16.99 -20.15
CA MET A 265 1.78 -15.66 -19.62
C MET A 265 2.83 -14.84 -20.40
N LYS A 266 3.16 -15.22 -21.63
CA LYS A 266 4.12 -14.46 -22.45
C LYS A 266 3.78 -12.97 -22.58
N PRO A 267 2.51 -12.56 -22.81
CA PRO A 267 2.16 -11.15 -22.86
C PRO A 267 2.49 -10.42 -21.56
N VAL A 268 2.27 -11.04 -20.40
CA VAL A 268 2.59 -10.46 -19.09
C VAL A 268 4.10 -10.20 -18.97
N TYR A 269 4.93 -11.18 -19.31
CA TYR A 269 6.39 -10.99 -19.27
C TYR A 269 6.86 -9.92 -20.27
N ASN A 270 6.30 -9.88 -21.48
CA ASN A 270 6.64 -8.89 -22.50
C ASN A 270 6.31 -7.48 -22.00
N ALA A 271 5.09 -7.23 -21.51
CA ALA A 271 4.69 -5.92 -21.02
C ALA A 271 5.57 -5.45 -19.86
N VAL A 272 5.82 -6.31 -18.86
CA VAL A 272 6.67 -5.94 -17.71
C VAL A 272 8.10 -5.66 -18.18
N ASN A 273 8.65 -6.44 -19.10
CA ASN A 273 10.00 -6.25 -19.62
C ASN A 273 10.12 -4.94 -20.40
N ILE A 274 9.14 -4.62 -21.25
CA ILE A 274 9.10 -3.35 -22.00
C ILE A 274 9.12 -2.16 -21.05
N VAL A 275 8.25 -2.14 -20.02
CA VAL A 275 8.21 -1.02 -19.07
C VAL A 275 9.51 -0.88 -18.29
N GLN A 276 10.10 -1.97 -17.83
CA GLN A 276 11.34 -1.89 -17.04
C GLN A 276 12.59 -1.59 -17.88
N GLU A 277 12.52 -1.72 -19.20
CA GLU A 277 13.57 -1.30 -20.13
C GLU A 277 13.60 0.22 -20.38
N THR A 278 12.54 0.94 -20.04
CA THR A 278 12.51 2.40 -20.14
C THR A 278 13.67 3.01 -19.35
N ALA A 279 14.51 3.74 -20.06
CA ALA A 279 15.65 4.45 -19.47
C ALA A 279 15.22 5.82 -18.95
N TRP A 280 15.47 6.08 -17.68
CA TRP A 280 15.14 7.32 -16.98
C TRP A 280 16.39 8.06 -16.56
N ARG A 281 16.24 9.35 -16.23
CA ARG A 281 17.23 10.16 -15.52
C ARG A 281 16.54 11.17 -14.60
N VAL A 282 17.30 11.76 -13.68
CA VAL A 282 16.80 12.83 -12.81
C VAL A 282 16.88 14.17 -13.57
N ASN A 283 15.76 14.88 -13.65
CA ASN A 283 15.71 16.24 -14.18
C ASN A 283 16.46 17.18 -13.23
N LYS A 284 17.57 17.75 -13.71
CA LYS A 284 18.49 18.54 -12.87
C LYS A 284 17.90 19.88 -12.46
N GLN A 285 17.07 20.51 -13.29
CA GLN A 285 16.48 21.82 -12.98
C GLN A 285 15.44 21.70 -11.88
N VAL A 286 14.50 20.77 -12.04
CA VAL A 286 13.50 20.47 -10.99
C VAL A 286 14.19 20.01 -9.70
N PHE A 287 15.23 19.16 -9.81
CA PHE A 287 16.00 18.72 -8.65
C PHE A 287 16.64 19.91 -7.92
N ASN A 288 17.27 20.84 -8.61
CA ASN A 288 17.94 22.00 -8.00
C ASN A 288 16.93 22.89 -7.27
N THR A 289 15.77 23.16 -7.86
CA THR A 289 14.69 23.92 -7.24
C THR A 289 14.18 23.21 -5.98
N MET A 290 13.92 21.90 -6.09
CA MET A 290 13.44 21.08 -4.96
C MET A 290 14.48 21.00 -3.84
N ASP A 291 15.76 20.82 -4.18
CA ASP A 291 16.86 20.74 -3.23
C ASP A 291 17.09 22.07 -2.49
N HIS A 292 16.97 23.20 -3.19
CA HIS A 292 17.03 24.52 -2.59
C HIS A 292 15.89 24.75 -1.59
N LEU A 293 14.64 24.51 -1.98
CA LEU A 293 13.48 24.66 -1.10
C LEU A 293 13.56 23.75 0.12
N PHE A 294 14.02 22.52 -0.07
CA PHE A 294 14.17 21.54 1.02
C PHE A 294 15.28 21.90 1.99
N THR A 295 16.42 22.40 1.52
CA THR A 295 17.58 22.74 2.36
C THR A 295 17.43 24.09 3.05
N SER A 296 16.74 25.06 2.43
CA SER A 296 16.46 26.36 3.04
C SER A 296 15.44 26.28 4.18
N GLY A 297 14.70 25.17 4.31
CA GLY A 297 13.64 25.04 5.30
C GLY A 297 12.44 25.95 5.03
N ALA A 298 12.30 26.45 3.80
CA ALA A 298 11.21 27.31 3.41
C ALA A 298 9.86 26.63 3.63
N SER A 299 8.97 27.29 4.36
CA SER A 299 7.58 26.85 4.47
C SER A 299 6.88 27.13 3.15
N CYS A 300 6.57 26.08 2.39
CA CYS A 300 5.82 26.18 1.15
C CYS A 300 4.91 24.95 0.97
N ILE A 301 3.86 25.12 0.18
CA ILE A 301 2.81 24.12 -0.03
C ILE A 301 3.36 22.79 -0.61
N VAL A 302 4.41 22.88 -1.43
CA VAL A 302 4.95 21.75 -2.20
C VAL A 302 6.02 20.94 -1.47
N ILE A 303 6.48 21.41 -0.31
CA ILE A 303 7.44 20.70 0.56
C ILE A 303 6.73 20.34 1.88
N PRO A 304 6.91 19.13 2.41
CA PRO A 304 6.33 18.76 3.69
C PRO A 304 6.84 19.65 4.84
N GLU A 305 5.92 20.25 5.59
CA GLU A 305 6.24 21.13 6.72
C GLU A 305 7.14 20.43 7.76
N PHE A 306 8.12 21.17 8.28
CA PHE A 306 9.09 20.66 9.25
C PHE A 306 8.55 20.70 10.70
N GLU A 307 7.66 21.62 11.01
CA GLU A 307 7.15 21.82 12.35
C GLU A 307 5.95 20.93 12.65
N GLU A 308 5.89 20.44 13.88
CA GLU A 308 4.71 19.77 14.41
C GLU A 308 3.70 20.84 14.87
N ARG A 309 2.43 20.65 14.56
CA ARG A 309 1.37 21.52 15.07
C ARG A 309 1.23 21.31 16.57
N SER A 310 1.22 22.41 17.31
CA SER A 310 0.93 22.40 18.76
C SER A 310 -0.56 22.13 19.02
N MET A 311 -0.85 21.61 20.20
CA MET A 311 -2.24 21.44 20.64
C MET A 311 -2.95 22.81 20.71
N PRO A 312 -4.16 22.93 20.16
CA PRO A 312 -4.87 24.22 20.13
C PRO A 312 -5.25 24.73 21.54
N ARG A 313 -5.49 23.82 22.44
CA ARG A 313 -5.79 24.18 23.85
C ARG A 313 -5.18 23.17 24.84
N PRO A 314 -4.85 23.59 26.09
CA PRO A 314 -4.34 22.66 27.09
C PRO A 314 -5.43 21.68 27.57
N TYR A 315 -5.01 20.53 28.13
CA TYR A 315 -5.94 19.55 28.67
C TYR A 315 -6.84 20.17 29.78
N PRO A 316 -8.17 20.07 29.67
CA PRO A 316 -9.10 20.65 30.65
C PRO A 316 -9.13 19.80 31.92
N LYS A 317 -8.23 20.11 32.88
CA LYS A 317 -8.08 19.35 34.15
C LYS A 317 -9.34 19.35 35.01
N LEU A 318 -10.15 20.40 34.95
CA LEU A 318 -11.37 20.59 35.73
C LEU A 318 -12.61 20.66 34.82
N GLY A 319 -12.49 20.23 33.55
CA GLY A 319 -13.57 20.28 32.59
C GLY A 319 -14.63 19.21 32.84
N THR A 320 -15.80 19.43 32.28
CA THR A 320 -16.88 18.47 32.24
C THR A 320 -16.47 17.21 31.45
N LYS A 321 -17.25 16.13 31.61
CA LYS A 321 -16.99 14.87 30.88
C LYS A 321 -17.01 15.08 29.36
N ASP A 322 -17.88 15.96 28.89
CA ASP A 322 -18.03 16.24 27.47
C ASP A 322 -16.85 17.05 26.91
N GLU A 323 -16.42 18.08 27.63
CA GLU A 323 -15.21 18.86 27.30
C GLU A 323 -13.94 17.98 27.24
N ILE A 324 -13.82 17.02 28.15
CA ILE A 324 -12.71 16.06 28.16
C ILE A 324 -12.78 15.11 26.96
N ILE A 325 -14.00 14.67 26.59
CA ILE A 325 -14.19 13.81 25.41
C ILE A 325 -13.85 14.59 24.14
N GLU A 326 -14.32 15.82 24.03
CA GLU A 326 -14.05 16.69 22.89
C GLU A 326 -12.54 16.97 22.76
N TRP A 327 -11.88 17.38 23.85
CA TRP A 327 -10.44 17.56 23.87
C TRP A 327 -9.67 16.30 23.44
N LYS A 328 -10.10 15.11 23.90
CA LYS A 328 -9.49 13.84 23.48
C LYS A 328 -9.66 13.56 21.98
N ARG A 329 -10.77 13.97 21.38
CA ARG A 329 -11.00 13.87 19.94
C ARG A 329 -10.05 14.80 19.18
N GLU A 330 -9.96 16.06 19.57
CA GLU A 330 -9.03 17.04 18.99
C GLU A 330 -7.58 16.60 19.13
N ALA A 331 -7.17 16.18 20.32
CA ALA A 331 -5.84 15.66 20.57
C ALA A 331 -5.50 14.46 19.69
N THR A 332 -6.44 13.52 19.57
CA THR A 332 -6.27 12.34 18.71
C THR A 332 -6.05 12.76 17.25
N HIS A 333 -6.86 13.67 16.75
CA HIS A 333 -6.74 14.21 15.40
C HIS A 333 -5.37 14.89 15.20
N MET A 334 -4.97 15.75 16.14
CA MET A 334 -3.69 16.45 16.08
C MET A 334 -2.48 15.49 16.10
N TYR A 335 -2.51 14.46 16.95
CA TYR A 335 -1.47 13.44 16.97
C TYR A 335 -1.42 12.63 15.68
N GLN A 336 -2.57 12.32 15.08
CA GLN A 336 -2.63 11.63 13.77
C GLN A 336 -2.07 12.51 12.65
N GLU A 337 -2.42 13.79 12.65
CA GLU A 337 -1.92 14.76 11.67
C GLU A 337 -0.41 14.94 11.79
N ASN A 338 0.12 15.12 13.01
CA ASN A 338 1.56 15.21 13.24
C ASN A 338 2.30 13.91 12.83
N ALA A 339 1.69 12.76 13.08
CA ALA A 339 2.24 11.48 12.60
C ALA A 339 2.26 11.40 11.07
N ARG A 340 1.20 11.86 10.39
CA ARG A 340 1.12 11.96 8.92
C ARG A 340 2.20 12.90 8.36
N ARG A 341 2.34 14.11 8.92
CA ARG A 341 3.35 15.10 8.54
C ARG A 341 4.77 14.54 8.71
N LYS A 342 5.04 13.91 9.85
CA LYS A 342 6.31 13.24 10.11
C LYS A 342 6.61 12.15 9.08
N THR A 343 5.62 11.35 8.74
CA THR A 343 5.77 10.30 7.73
C THR A 343 6.06 10.88 6.35
N LYS A 344 5.31 11.90 5.91
CA LYS A 344 5.56 12.60 4.64
C LYS A 344 6.95 13.22 4.57
N ARG A 345 7.38 13.88 5.65
CA ARG A 345 8.73 14.46 5.74
C ARG A 345 9.83 13.42 5.61
N ILE A 346 9.69 12.27 6.28
CA ILE A 346 10.63 11.16 6.17
C ILE A 346 10.68 10.61 4.74
N GLN A 347 9.51 10.41 4.12
CA GLN A 347 9.41 9.96 2.73
C GLN A 347 10.09 10.94 1.77
N PHE A 348 9.83 12.24 1.92
CA PHE A 348 10.44 13.28 1.11
C PHE A 348 11.97 13.36 1.31
N SER A 349 12.44 13.24 2.56
CA SER A 349 13.88 13.18 2.86
C SER A 349 14.56 12.00 2.15
N HIS A 350 13.90 10.85 2.10
CA HIS A 350 14.40 9.67 1.38
C HIS A 350 14.40 9.88 -0.15
N LEU A 351 13.36 10.54 -0.67
CA LEU A 351 13.30 10.94 -2.07
C LEU A 351 14.49 11.82 -2.43
N MET A 352 14.74 12.88 -1.66
CA MET A 352 15.86 13.81 -1.89
C MET A 352 17.22 13.12 -1.77
N TRP A 353 17.37 12.25 -0.77
CA TRP A 353 18.61 11.47 -0.62
C TRP A 353 18.88 10.60 -1.86
N MET A 354 17.85 9.92 -2.35
CA MET A 354 17.98 9.05 -3.53
C MET A 354 18.25 9.88 -4.79
N SER A 355 17.54 10.98 -4.98
CA SER A 355 17.71 11.87 -6.11
C SER A 355 19.12 12.48 -6.17
N ARG A 356 19.67 12.91 -5.01
CA ARG A 356 21.06 13.38 -4.92
C ARG A 356 22.06 12.31 -5.36
N LYS A 357 21.79 11.05 -5.04
CA LYS A 357 22.67 9.93 -5.42
C LYS A 357 22.67 9.68 -6.92
N PHE A 358 21.51 9.81 -7.58
CA PHE A 358 21.35 9.47 -8.99
C PHE A 358 21.30 10.67 -9.95
N LYS A 359 21.37 11.91 -9.47
CA LYS A 359 21.22 13.12 -10.30
C LYS A 359 22.24 13.28 -11.43
N ASN A 360 23.38 12.63 -11.34
CA ASN A 360 24.45 12.70 -12.33
C ASN A 360 24.49 11.50 -13.26
N GLU A 361 23.67 10.48 -12.99
CA GLU A 361 23.62 9.28 -13.82
C GLU A 361 22.90 9.59 -15.14
N LYS A 362 23.49 9.12 -16.25
CA LYS A 362 22.91 9.33 -17.58
C LYS A 362 21.64 8.49 -17.78
N ARG A 363 21.61 7.28 -17.20
CA ARG A 363 20.50 6.33 -17.30
C ARG A 363 20.29 5.62 -15.97
N ILE A 364 19.06 5.53 -15.57
CA ILE A 364 18.60 4.71 -14.44
C ILE A 364 17.37 3.92 -14.86
N TYR A 365 17.17 2.76 -14.25
CA TYR A 365 16.09 1.84 -14.61
C TYR A 365 15.34 1.38 -13.35
N PHE A 366 14.07 1.07 -13.52
CA PHE A 366 13.19 0.65 -12.43
C PHE A 366 12.68 -0.76 -12.67
N PRO A 367 13.17 -1.78 -11.94
CA PRO A 367 12.57 -3.11 -12.00
C PRO A 367 11.11 -3.08 -11.57
N HIS A 368 10.25 -3.80 -12.31
CA HIS A 368 8.82 -3.88 -12.04
C HIS A 368 8.41 -5.28 -11.59
N THR A 369 7.35 -5.33 -10.84
CA THR A 369 6.67 -6.54 -10.35
C THR A 369 5.17 -6.33 -10.50
N ILE A 370 4.38 -7.41 -10.44
CA ILE A 370 2.92 -7.32 -10.48
C ILE A 370 2.31 -7.81 -9.17
N ASP A 371 1.09 -7.41 -8.88
CA ASP A 371 0.30 -8.00 -7.81
C ASP A 371 -0.51 -9.21 -8.33
N PHE A 372 -1.31 -9.81 -7.45
CA PHE A 372 -2.13 -10.99 -7.80
C PHE A 372 -3.27 -10.68 -8.80
N ARG A 373 -3.53 -9.41 -9.10
CA ARG A 373 -4.51 -8.95 -10.10
C ARG A 373 -3.85 -8.65 -11.45
N GLY A 374 -2.52 -8.59 -11.50
CA GLY A 374 -1.74 -8.25 -12.69
C GLY A 374 -1.26 -6.79 -12.75
N ARG A 375 -1.68 -5.91 -11.83
CA ARG A 375 -1.24 -4.50 -11.83
C ARG A 375 0.25 -4.38 -11.63
N LEU A 376 0.91 -3.53 -12.46
CA LEU A 376 2.34 -3.26 -12.43
C LEU A 376 2.73 -2.31 -11.30
N TYR A 377 3.85 -2.61 -10.66
CA TYR A 377 4.43 -1.78 -9.61
C TYR A 377 5.94 -1.69 -9.74
N ALA A 378 6.47 -0.47 -9.74
CA ALA A 378 7.90 -0.27 -9.61
C ALA A 378 8.39 -0.85 -8.28
N SER A 379 9.48 -1.59 -8.32
CA SER A 379 10.04 -2.25 -7.12
C SER A 379 10.86 -1.33 -6.24
N THR A 380 11.25 -0.16 -6.75
CA THR A 380 11.99 0.87 -6.03
C THR A 380 11.06 1.68 -5.14
N ALA A 381 11.57 2.14 -4.01
CA ALA A 381 10.85 3.03 -3.12
C ALA A 381 11.28 4.50 -3.37
N PHE A 382 10.42 5.42 -3.02
CA PHE A 382 10.58 6.87 -3.04
C PHE A 382 10.79 7.48 -4.43
N LEU A 383 11.97 7.31 -5.05
CA LEU A 383 12.22 7.75 -6.42
C LEU A 383 11.81 6.66 -7.41
N ASN A 384 10.64 6.79 -7.99
CA ASN A 384 10.13 5.89 -9.03
C ASN A 384 9.03 6.59 -9.86
N PRO A 385 8.78 6.14 -11.09
CA PRO A 385 7.83 6.78 -12.00
C PRO A 385 6.36 6.62 -11.61
N GLN A 386 6.06 5.80 -10.59
CA GLN A 386 4.73 5.60 -10.02
C GLN A 386 4.56 6.29 -8.66
N GLY A 387 5.51 7.14 -8.28
CA GLY A 387 5.49 7.87 -7.02
C GLY A 387 4.51 9.06 -7.01
N GLU A 388 4.53 9.79 -5.90
CA GLU A 388 3.80 11.06 -5.77
C GLU A 388 4.35 12.10 -6.77
N ASP A 389 3.65 13.22 -6.92
CA ASP A 389 4.01 14.33 -7.84
C ASP A 389 5.50 14.72 -7.76
N SER A 390 6.05 14.84 -6.56
CA SER A 390 7.47 15.15 -6.36
C SER A 390 8.43 14.13 -6.97
N ALA A 391 8.11 12.84 -6.92
CA ALA A 391 8.94 11.80 -7.51
C ALA A 391 8.78 11.76 -9.05
N ARG A 392 7.56 11.96 -9.54
CA ARG A 392 7.26 12.00 -10.99
C ARG A 392 7.84 13.26 -11.64
N GLY A 393 7.77 14.41 -10.97
CA GLY A 393 8.37 15.67 -11.44
C GLY A 393 9.90 15.62 -11.55
N LEU A 394 10.56 14.82 -10.67
CA LEU A 394 12.02 14.64 -10.72
C LEU A 394 12.49 13.73 -11.86
N LEU A 395 11.62 12.95 -12.48
CA LEU A 395 12.01 11.96 -13.49
C LEU A 395 11.69 12.43 -14.90
N GLU A 396 12.62 12.21 -15.80
CA GLU A 396 12.45 12.36 -17.25
C GLU A 396 13.07 11.17 -17.97
N PHE A 397 12.66 10.93 -19.20
CA PHE A 397 13.28 9.89 -20.02
C PHE A 397 14.74 10.23 -20.30
N SER A 398 15.60 9.22 -20.37
CA SER A 398 16.99 9.41 -20.75
C SER A 398 17.12 9.74 -22.23
N GLU A 399 16.29 9.11 -23.03
CA GLU A 399 16.23 9.35 -24.46
C GLU A 399 15.42 10.63 -24.76
N LYS A 400 15.73 11.30 -25.86
CA LYS A 400 15.02 12.48 -26.32
C LYS A 400 14.39 12.20 -27.68
N LYS A 401 13.21 12.78 -27.91
CA LYS A 401 12.54 12.77 -29.21
C LYS A 401 12.18 14.19 -29.63
N ALA A 402 12.26 14.47 -30.94
CA ALA A 402 11.75 15.72 -31.49
C ALA A 402 10.25 15.81 -31.26
N LEU A 403 9.75 16.98 -30.88
CA LEU A 403 8.32 17.16 -30.58
C LEU A 403 7.45 16.92 -31.83
N GLY A 404 7.83 17.47 -32.97
CA GLY A 404 6.92 17.60 -34.09
C GLY A 404 5.77 18.56 -33.78
N GLN A 405 4.86 18.78 -34.71
CA GLN A 405 3.69 19.66 -34.48
C GLN A 405 2.72 19.05 -33.49
N SER A 406 2.39 17.75 -33.65
CA SER A 406 1.49 17.03 -32.73
C SER A 406 2.07 16.95 -31.31
N GLY A 407 3.36 16.65 -31.15
CA GLY A 407 3.98 16.59 -29.82
C GLY A 407 4.06 17.96 -29.14
N LEU A 408 4.23 19.04 -29.90
CA LEU A 408 4.15 20.38 -29.33
C LEU A 408 2.75 20.67 -28.78
N ALA A 409 1.70 20.33 -29.51
CA ALA A 409 0.32 20.45 -29.03
C ALA A 409 0.08 19.60 -27.77
N TRP A 410 0.49 18.33 -27.78
CA TRP A 410 0.35 17.45 -26.62
C TRP A 410 1.15 17.93 -25.39
N LEU A 411 2.30 18.58 -25.59
CA LEU A 411 3.03 19.20 -24.49
C LEU A 411 2.24 20.35 -23.88
N GLY A 412 1.58 21.18 -24.71
CA GLY A 412 0.68 22.25 -24.25
C GLY A 412 -0.51 21.71 -23.46
N VAL A 413 -1.18 20.70 -23.98
CA VAL A 413 -2.28 19.99 -23.29
C VAL A 413 -1.81 19.42 -21.95
N HIS A 414 -0.61 18.84 -21.90
CA HIS A 414 -0.06 18.29 -20.66
C HIS A 414 0.19 19.34 -19.58
N ILE A 415 0.57 20.56 -19.96
CA ILE A 415 0.74 21.69 -19.05
C ILE A 415 -0.60 22.03 -18.40
N ALA A 416 -1.66 22.22 -19.20
CA ALA A 416 -3.00 22.48 -18.70
C ALA A 416 -3.50 21.37 -17.78
N ASN A 417 -3.30 20.09 -18.16
CA ASN A 417 -3.64 18.93 -17.33
C ASN A 417 -2.89 18.90 -16.00
N CYS A 418 -1.63 19.34 -15.97
CA CYS A 418 -0.85 19.42 -14.73
C CYS A 418 -1.30 20.57 -13.83
N TRP A 419 -1.81 21.66 -14.42
CA TRP A 419 -2.40 22.75 -13.69
C TRP A 419 -3.72 22.35 -13.04
N GLY A 420 -4.56 21.61 -13.75
CA GLY A 420 -5.90 21.20 -13.31
C GLY A 420 -7.01 21.56 -14.31
N GLU A 421 -6.66 22.15 -15.47
CA GLU A 421 -7.56 22.43 -16.58
C GLU A 421 -7.77 21.18 -17.44
N ASP A 422 -8.39 20.15 -16.86
CA ASP A 422 -8.56 18.84 -17.48
C ASP A 422 -10.04 18.53 -17.83
N LYS A 423 -10.94 19.54 -17.76
CA LYS A 423 -12.38 19.38 -17.99
C LYS A 423 -12.93 20.19 -19.18
N VAL A 424 -12.04 20.77 -19.94
CA VAL A 424 -12.32 21.49 -21.17
C VAL A 424 -11.79 20.72 -22.38
N SER A 425 -12.14 21.14 -23.60
CA SER A 425 -11.64 20.49 -24.82
C SER A 425 -10.11 20.47 -24.92
N LEU A 426 -9.53 19.64 -25.78
CA LEU A 426 -8.08 19.61 -25.98
C LEU A 426 -7.58 20.93 -26.58
N GLU A 427 -8.38 21.55 -27.44
CA GLU A 427 -8.12 22.86 -28.01
C GLU A 427 -8.11 23.95 -26.94
N ASP A 428 -9.10 23.98 -26.07
CA ASP A 428 -9.19 24.95 -24.96
C ASP A 428 -8.02 24.80 -23.99
N ARG A 429 -7.57 23.55 -23.72
CA ARG A 429 -6.37 23.31 -22.89
C ARG A 429 -5.12 23.90 -23.53
N LEU A 430 -4.97 23.76 -24.83
CA LEU A 430 -3.86 24.32 -25.57
C LEU A 430 -3.92 25.85 -25.60
N GLU A 431 -5.13 26.40 -25.78
CA GLU A 431 -5.37 27.86 -25.74
C GLU A 431 -5.07 28.41 -24.34
N TRP A 432 -5.49 27.70 -23.28
CA TRP A 432 -5.16 28.05 -21.90
C TRP A 432 -3.63 28.16 -21.71
N THR A 433 -2.89 27.16 -22.18
CA THR A 433 -1.41 27.15 -22.10
C THR A 433 -0.80 28.34 -22.87
N ASN A 434 -1.31 28.65 -24.05
CA ASN A 434 -0.83 29.79 -24.86
C ASN A 434 -1.19 31.13 -24.21
N SER A 435 -2.36 31.27 -23.60
CA SER A 435 -2.76 32.51 -22.92
C SER A 435 -1.95 32.79 -21.65
N HIS A 436 -1.44 31.74 -20.99
CA HIS A 436 -0.58 31.84 -19.80
C HIS A 436 0.93 31.74 -20.12
N LYS A 437 1.31 31.89 -21.38
CA LYS A 437 2.69 31.74 -21.85
C LYS A 437 3.71 32.54 -21.01
N GLU A 438 3.40 33.78 -20.65
CA GLU A 438 4.30 34.62 -19.87
C GLU A 438 4.50 34.11 -18.42
N ASP A 439 3.44 33.63 -17.77
CA ASP A 439 3.53 33.11 -16.42
C ASP A 439 4.31 31.78 -16.39
N ILE A 440 4.04 30.92 -17.39
CA ILE A 440 4.78 29.69 -17.62
C ILE A 440 6.27 29.97 -17.80
N TYR A 441 6.61 30.96 -18.61
CA TYR A 441 7.99 31.34 -18.87
C TYR A 441 8.68 31.91 -17.63
N ARG A 442 7.98 32.74 -16.84
CA ARG A 442 8.49 33.25 -15.55
C ARG A 442 8.75 32.12 -14.57
N CYS A 443 7.85 31.17 -14.45
CA CYS A 443 8.04 29.98 -13.61
C CYS A 443 9.24 29.12 -14.04
N ALA A 444 9.43 28.98 -15.36
CA ALA A 444 10.55 28.21 -15.91
C ALA A 444 11.91 28.85 -15.68
N LYS A 445 11.99 30.18 -15.79
CA LYS A 445 13.23 30.98 -15.61
C LYS A 445 13.62 31.10 -14.14
N GLU A 446 12.66 31.48 -13.30
CA GLU A 446 12.88 31.88 -11.90
C GLU A 446 11.88 31.18 -10.95
N PRO A 447 11.96 29.83 -10.84
CA PRO A 447 10.97 29.05 -10.09
C PRO A 447 10.96 29.28 -8.58
N LEU A 448 12.01 29.90 -8.04
CA LEU A 448 12.11 30.22 -6.61
C LEU A 448 11.43 31.56 -6.28
N ASP A 449 11.48 32.50 -7.21
CA ASP A 449 10.91 33.85 -7.05
C ASP A 449 9.46 33.87 -7.52
N ASN A 450 9.15 33.24 -8.64
CA ASN A 450 7.80 33.10 -9.15
C ASN A 450 7.18 31.78 -8.66
N LYS A 451 6.27 31.85 -7.68
CA LYS A 451 5.67 30.70 -7.00
C LYS A 451 4.32 30.25 -7.57
N TRP A 452 3.85 30.86 -8.65
CA TRP A 452 2.56 30.53 -9.27
C TRP A 452 2.42 29.02 -9.55
N TRP A 453 3.48 28.38 -10.07
CA TRP A 453 3.47 26.94 -10.33
C TRP A 453 3.12 26.05 -9.11
N MET A 454 3.29 26.58 -7.88
CA MET A 454 2.99 25.81 -6.65
C MET A 454 1.48 25.65 -6.42
N GLU A 455 0.64 26.40 -7.11
CA GLU A 455 -0.82 26.36 -7.02
C GLU A 455 -1.43 25.29 -7.92
N ALA A 456 -0.65 24.75 -8.87
CA ALA A 456 -1.08 23.68 -9.76
C ALA A 456 -1.49 22.42 -9.01
N ASP A 457 -2.36 21.61 -9.57
CA ASP A 457 -2.77 20.32 -9.00
C ASP A 457 -1.60 19.31 -8.89
N LYS A 458 -0.67 19.36 -9.87
CA LYS A 458 0.55 18.55 -9.91
C LYS A 458 1.79 19.45 -10.02
N PRO A 459 2.15 20.23 -8.98
CA PRO A 459 3.07 21.35 -9.08
C PRO A 459 4.46 20.99 -9.61
N TRP A 460 5.04 19.87 -9.21
CA TRP A 460 6.37 19.48 -9.66
C TRP A 460 6.39 18.99 -11.12
N GLN A 461 5.34 18.31 -11.55
CA GLN A 461 5.18 17.93 -12.95
C GLN A 461 4.88 19.16 -13.81
N PHE A 462 4.05 20.09 -13.31
CA PHE A 462 3.77 21.36 -13.96
C PHE A 462 5.05 22.18 -14.15
N LEU A 463 5.86 22.37 -13.11
CA LEU A 463 7.14 23.08 -13.22
C LEU A 463 8.06 22.43 -14.26
N ARG A 464 8.15 21.08 -14.26
CA ARG A 464 8.93 20.36 -15.27
C ARG A 464 8.43 20.66 -16.68
N ALA A 465 7.13 20.66 -16.89
CA ALA A 465 6.51 20.94 -18.18
C ALA A 465 6.70 22.41 -18.60
N CYS A 466 6.58 23.37 -17.69
CA CYS A 466 6.91 24.78 -17.94
C CYS A 466 8.36 24.96 -18.42
N ILE A 467 9.31 24.31 -17.76
CA ILE A 467 10.72 24.37 -18.14
C ILE A 467 10.93 23.79 -19.54
N GLU A 468 10.26 22.71 -19.89
CA GLU A 468 10.36 22.08 -21.20
C GLU A 468 9.73 22.95 -22.29
N TRP A 469 8.54 23.53 -22.03
CA TRP A 469 7.83 24.44 -22.91
C TRP A 469 8.65 25.70 -23.21
N TYR A 470 9.25 26.30 -22.17
CA TYR A 470 10.13 27.46 -22.33
C TYR A 470 11.32 27.16 -23.21
N LYS A 471 11.93 25.98 -23.09
CA LYS A 471 13.08 25.59 -23.91
C LYS A 471 12.69 25.28 -25.37
N ALA A 472 11.50 24.73 -25.56
CA ALA A 472 10.98 24.44 -26.88
C ALA A 472 10.66 25.72 -27.64
N ASP A 473 10.17 26.75 -26.96
CA ASP A 473 9.81 28.08 -27.51
C ASP A 473 9.06 28.01 -28.84
N GLY A 474 8.11 27.07 -28.92
CA GLY A 474 7.30 26.82 -30.12
C GLY A 474 8.03 26.03 -31.22
N SER A 475 9.24 25.54 -31.01
CA SER A 475 10.00 24.80 -32.04
C SER A 475 9.57 23.31 -32.07
N PRO A 476 9.05 22.80 -33.19
CA PRO A 476 8.77 21.39 -33.37
C PRO A 476 10.02 20.51 -33.38
N ASP A 477 11.18 21.06 -33.71
CA ASP A 477 12.46 20.36 -33.77
C ASP A 477 13.10 20.19 -32.39
N PHE A 478 12.50 20.77 -31.34
CA PHE A 478 13.03 20.66 -30.00
C PHE A 478 12.99 19.20 -29.51
N MET A 479 14.14 18.76 -28.98
CA MET A 479 14.31 17.39 -28.46
C MET A 479 13.83 17.29 -27.02
N SER A 480 12.58 16.87 -26.84
CA SER A 480 11.97 16.70 -25.51
C SER A 480 12.28 15.34 -24.87
N SER A 481 12.39 15.36 -23.56
CA SER A 481 12.64 14.16 -22.74
C SER A 481 11.59 13.92 -21.65
N ILE A 482 10.62 14.81 -21.47
CA ILE A 482 9.62 14.61 -20.42
C ILE A 482 8.50 13.67 -20.87
N PRO A 483 7.99 12.83 -19.93
CA PRO A 483 6.77 12.09 -20.21
C PRO A 483 5.56 13.01 -20.24
N VAL A 484 4.76 12.89 -21.26
CA VAL A 484 3.39 13.40 -21.36
C VAL A 484 2.43 12.26 -21.01
N THR A 485 1.44 12.52 -20.18
CA THR A 485 0.54 11.50 -19.65
C THR A 485 -0.91 11.87 -19.86
N VAL A 486 -1.74 10.86 -20.12
CA VAL A 486 -3.19 10.91 -20.15
C VAL A 486 -3.78 9.97 -19.09
N ASP A 487 -4.88 10.37 -18.49
CA ASP A 487 -5.55 9.62 -17.42
C ASP A 487 -6.99 9.24 -17.85
N GLY A 488 -7.49 8.08 -17.43
CA GLY A 488 -8.87 7.66 -17.68
C GLY A 488 -9.89 8.48 -16.89
N SER A 489 -11.06 8.73 -17.47
CA SER A 489 -12.14 9.55 -16.88
C SER A 489 -12.93 8.90 -15.73
N CYS A 490 -12.48 7.93 -15.07
CA CYS A 490 -13.02 7.03 -14.05
C CYS A 490 -12.96 5.59 -14.55
N ASN A 491 -11.76 5.10 -14.65
CA ASN A 491 -11.40 3.85 -15.29
C ASN A 491 -12.27 2.65 -14.84
N GLY A 492 -12.60 2.56 -13.54
CA GLY A 492 -13.44 1.48 -13.04
C GLY A 492 -14.85 1.48 -13.66
N LEU A 493 -15.44 2.64 -13.92
CA LEU A 493 -16.74 2.77 -14.59
C LEU A 493 -16.61 2.59 -16.10
N GLN A 494 -15.50 3.03 -16.71
CA GLN A 494 -15.20 2.77 -18.12
C GLN A 494 -15.20 1.26 -18.39
N HIS A 495 -14.50 0.48 -17.57
CA HIS A 495 -14.47 -0.98 -17.67
C HIS A 495 -15.85 -1.60 -17.48
N PHE A 496 -16.65 -1.16 -16.50
CA PHE A 496 -18.01 -1.66 -16.31
C PHE A 496 -18.90 -1.33 -17.51
N ALA A 497 -18.85 -0.10 -18.02
CA ALA A 497 -19.64 0.30 -19.17
C ALA A 497 -19.28 -0.52 -20.43
N GLY A 498 -18.00 -0.79 -20.67
CA GLY A 498 -17.57 -1.65 -21.76
C GLY A 498 -18.07 -3.10 -21.59
N MET A 499 -17.90 -3.69 -20.40
CA MET A 499 -18.35 -5.06 -20.11
C MET A 499 -19.85 -5.25 -20.25
N LEU A 500 -20.64 -4.29 -19.77
CA LEU A 500 -22.10 -4.35 -19.70
C LEU A 500 -22.78 -3.75 -20.93
N ARG A 501 -22.01 -3.22 -21.87
CA ARG A 501 -22.55 -2.50 -23.04
C ARG A 501 -23.47 -1.34 -22.64
N ASP A 502 -23.13 -0.64 -21.56
CA ASP A 502 -23.90 0.48 -21.03
C ASP A 502 -23.62 1.76 -21.82
N GLU A 503 -24.57 2.18 -22.66
CA GLU A 503 -24.41 3.37 -23.51
C GLU A 503 -24.43 4.66 -22.71
N GLU A 504 -25.36 4.81 -21.77
CA GLU A 504 -25.49 6.02 -20.94
C GLU A 504 -24.29 6.16 -19.99
N GLY A 505 -23.97 5.07 -19.25
CA GLY A 505 -22.79 5.04 -18.42
C GLY A 505 -21.51 5.27 -19.20
N GLY A 506 -21.41 4.71 -20.42
CA GLY A 506 -20.28 4.89 -21.33
C GLY A 506 -20.11 6.34 -21.78
N ARG A 507 -21.19 7.04 -22.08
CA ARG A 507 -21.18 8.46 -22.43
C ARG A 507 -20.68 9.32 -21.27
N ASN A 508 -21.15 9.04 -20.07
CA ASN A 508 -20.81 9.76 -18.86
C ASN A 508 -19.33 9.59 -18.41
N VAL A 509 -18.64 8.58 -18.94
CA VAL A 509 -17.21 8.29 -18.66
C VAL A 509 -16.34 8.35 -19.92
N ASN A 510 -16.79 9.04 -20.95
CA ASN A 510 -16.04 9.28 -22.18
C ASN A 510 -15.64 8.01 -22.97
N LEU A 511 -16.47 6.96 -22.96
CA LEU A 511 -16.33 5.84 -23.92
C LEU A 511 -16.91 6.18 -25.28
N LEU A 512 -17.85 7.10 -25.34
CA LEU A 512 -18.48 7.57 -26.57
C LEU A 512 -17.99 8.98 -26.92
N PRO A 513 -18.02 9.38 -28.20
CA PRO A 513 -17.70 10.73 -28.60
C PRO A 513 -18.57 11.77 -27.87
N ASN A 514 -17.93 12.82 -27.38
CA ASN A 514 -18.55 14.00 -26.76
C ASN A 514 -17.85 15.24 -27.30
N ASP A 515 -18.53 16.37 -27.37
CA ASP A 515 -17.97 17.67 -27.80
C ASP A 515 -16.99 18.22 -26.76
N VAL A 516 -17.25 17.90 -25.47
CA VAL A 516 -16.40 18.25 -24.33
C VAL A 516 -16.29 17.04 -23.40
N PRO A 517 -15.22 16.93 -22.60
CA PRO A 517 -15.08 15.81 -21.65
C PRO A 517 -16.25 15.74 -20.68
N ALA A 518 -16.94 14.62 -20.63
CA ALA A 518 -17.96 14.37 -19.62
C ALA A 518 -17.30 14.22 -18.24
N ASP A 519 -17.94 14.77 -17.21
CA ASP A 519 -17.52 14.68 -15.82
C ASP A 519 -18.57 13.95 -14.97
N ILE A 520 -18.39 12.66 -14.82
CA ILE A 520 -19.30 11.82 -14.02
C ILE A 520 -19.45 12.31 -12.58
N TYR A 521 -18.41 12.95 -12.02
CA TYR A 521 -18.45 13.47 -10.65
C TYR A 521 -19.41 14.66 -10.55
N ASP A 522 -19.40 15.54 -11.55
CA ASP A 522 -20.33 16.66 -11.61
C ASP A 522 -21.75 16.23 -11.93
N ILE A 523 -21.92 15.25 -12.81
CA ILE A 523 -23.26 14.65 -13.09
C ILE A 523 -23.87 14.10 -11.80
N VAL A 524 -23.13 13.34 -11.02
CA VAL A 524 -23.61 12.81 -9.73
C VAL A 524 -23.83 13.94 -8.72
N ARG A 525 -23.01 15.01 -8.74
CA ARG A 525 -23.21 16.19 -7.89
C ARG A 525 -24.53 16.89 -8.22
N GLN A 526 -24.80 17.15 -9.50
CA GLN A 526 -26.05 17.79 -9.95
C GLN A 526 -27.27 16.97 -9.54
N GLU A 527 -27.23 15.65 -9.71
CA GLU A 527 -28.32 14.76 -9.26
C GLU A 527 -28.46 14.78 -7.73
N ALA A 528 -27.34 14.86 -6.97
CA ALA A 528 -27.39 14.98 -5.51
C ALA A 528 -27.98 16.32 -5.07
N CYS A 529 -27.65 17.45 -5.73
CA CYS A 529 -28.24 18.76 -5.49
C CYS A 529 -29.75 18.74 -5.75
N ARG A 530 -30.21 18.16 -6.89
CA ARG A 530 -31.61 18.02 -7.22
C ARG A 530 -32.37 17.27 -6.11
N ARG A 531 -31.86 16.14 -5.65
CA ARG A 531 -32.47 15.33 -4.57
C ARG A 531 -32.48 16.04 -3.22
N ILE A 532 -31.51 16.85 -2.93
CA ILE A 532 -31.46 17.67 -1.71
C ILE A 532 -32.51 18.75 -1.78
N ALA A 533 -32.65 19.46 -2.91
CA ALA A 533 -33.67 20.49 -3.10
C ALA A 533 -35.10 19.96 -2.99
N GLU A 534 -35.34 18.70 -3.36
CA GLU A 534 -36.66 18.05 -3.26
C GLU A 534 -36.98 17.60 -1.81
N ASN A 535 -36.02 17.62 -0.87
CA ASN A 535 -36.23 17.19 0.51
C ASN A 535 -35.96 18.34 1.49
N VAL A 536 -36.99 18.82 2.18
CA VAL A 536 -36.92 19.99 3.08
C VAL A 536 -35.87 19.81 4.17
N GLU A 537 -35.82 18.67 4.85
CA GLU A 537 -34.83 18.41 5.91
C GLU A 537 -33.38 18.41 5.37
N HIS A 538 -33.20 17.94 4.14
CA HIS A 538 -31.89 17.91 3.50
C HIS A 538 -31.45 19.30 3.02
N SER A 539 -32.39 20.10 2.48
CA SER A 539 -32.10 21.46 2.02
C SER A 539 -31.78 22.42 3.16
N GLU A 540 -32.36 22.23 4.35
CA GLU A 540 -32.00 22.97 5.56
C GLU A 540 -30.53 22.70 6.00
N LEU A 541 -29.99 21.50 5.70
CA LEU A 541 -28.62 21.13 6.04
C LEU A 541 -27.60 21.61 5.00
N TRP A 542 -27.92 21.52 3.72
CA TRP A 542 -26.91 21.66 2.66
C TRP A 542 -27.09 22.87 1.74
N GLY A 543 -28.32 23.34 1.48
CA GLY A 543 -28.55 24.33 0.45
C GLY A 543 -27.90 23.95 -0.89
N ASP A 544 -27.27 24.92 -1.57
CA ASP A 544 -26.56 24.72 -2.86
C ASP A 544 -25.04 24.48 -2.70
N ASP A 545 -24.55 24.21 -1.49
CA ASP A 545 -23.11 24.25 -1.14
C ASP A 545 -22.32 22.95 -1.44
N ILE A 546 -22.86 22.06 -2.27
CA ILE A 546 -22.17 20.79 -2.57
C ILE A 546 -21.13 21.00 -3.65
N SER A 547 -19.86 20.95 -3.27
CA SER A 547 -18.77 20.99 -4.22
C SER A 547 -18.51 19.64 -4.89
N ARG A 548 -17.98 19.68 -6.12
CA ARG A 548 -17.54 18.50 -6.88
C ARG A 548 -16.57 17.61 -6.09
N THR A 549 -15.66 18.20 -5.30
CA THR A 549 -14.67 17.49 -4.52
C THR A 549 -15.25 16.64 -3.41
N MET A 550 -16.42 17.01 -2.86
CA MET A 550 -17.14 16.22 -1.86
C MET A 550 -17.68 14.92 -2.42
N VAL A 551 -18.08 14.94 -3.72
CA VAL A 551 -18.67 13.80 -4.42
C VAL A 551 -17.63 12.94 -5.13
N LYS A 552 -16.52 13.51 -5.56
CA LYS A 552 -15.47 12.84 -6.34
C LYS A 552 -15.00 11.52 -5.70
N ARG A 553 -14.57 11.55 -4.44
CA ARG A 553 -14.04 10.37 -3.76
C ARG A 553 -15.11 9.27 -3.52
N PRO A 554 -16.34 9.57 -3.09
CA PRO A 554 -17.45 8.62 -3.09
C PRO A 554 -17.67 7.91 -4.42
N VAL A 555 -17.78 8.64 -5.51
CA VAL A 555 -18.01 8.08 -6.85
C VAL A 555 -16.83 7.22 -7.30
N MET A 556 -15.61 7.73 -7.21
CA MET A 556 -14.38 6.97 -7.55
C MET A 556 -14.27 5.63 -6.84
N THR A 557 -14.72 5.56 -5.57
CA THR A 557 -14.56 4.34 -4.77
C THR A 557 -15.72 3.38 -4.88
N THR A 558 -16.82 3.78 -5.53
CA THR A 558 -17.99 2.92 -5.72
C THR A 558 -17.68 1.65 -6.51
N PRO A 559 -17.03 1.68 -7.69
CA PRO A 559 -16.67 0.47 -8.43
C PRO A 559 -15.78 -0.49 -7.64
N TYR A 560 -15.16 0.02 -6.61
CA TYR A 560 -14.26 -0.72 -5.73
C TYR A 560 -14.90 -1.17 -4.40
N GLY A 561 -16.23 -1.17 -4.35
CA GLY A 561 -16.98 -1.70 -3.22
C GLY A 561 -17.11 -0.75 -2.03
N ALA A 562 -17.10 0.57 -2.26
CA ALA A 562 -17.39 1.54 -1.21
C ALA A 562 -18.76 1.28 -0.59
N THR A 563 -18.85 1.45 0.72
CA THR A 563 -20.10 1.33 1.46
C THR A 563 -20.65 2.70 1.82
N LYS A 564 -21.95 2.82 2.01
CA LYS A 564 -22.61 4.06 2.47
C LYS A 564 -21.96 4.60 3.76
N TYR A 565 -21.53 3.70 4.65
CA TYR A 565 -20.78 4.09 5.87
C TYR A 565 -19.39 4.66 5.55
N GLY A 566 -18.67 4.03 4.60
CA GLY A 566 -17.37 4.52 4.14
C GLY A 566 -17.47 5.90 3.48
N MET A 567 -18.49 6.12 2.64
CA MET A 567 -18.74 7.41 2.00
C MET A 567 -18.98 8.53 3.01
N ARG A 568 -19.74 8.28 4.06
CA ARG A 568 -19.94 9.26 5.13
C ARG A 568 -18.62 9.74 5.73
N ASN A 569 -17.70 8.83 5.99
CA ASN A 569 -16.39 9.20 6.53
C ASN A 569 -15.56 9.99 5.50
N GLN A 570 -15.62 9.62 4.21
CA GLN A 570 -14.92 10.35 3.14
C GLN A 570 -15.45 11.79 3.01
N ILE A 571 -16.75 11.97 3.04
CA ILE A 571 -17.40 13.28 2.97
C ILE A 571 -17.07 14.11 4.21
N TYR A 572 -17.14 13.53 5.40
CA TYR A 572 -16.79 14.20 6.64
C TYR A 572 -15.35 14.74 6.62
N GLU A 573 -14.40 13.93 6.17
CA GLU A 573 -12.99 14.34 6.01
C GLU A 573 -12.82 15.47 4.99
N GLU A 574 -13.59 15.44 3.89
CA GLU A 574 -13.50 16.46 2.85
C GLU A 574 -14.13 17.78 3.31
N ILE A 575 -15.30 17.76 3.97
CA ILE A 575 -15.90 18.97 4.57
C ILE A 575 -14.88 19.63 5.51
N LYS A 576 -14.30 18.86 6.38
CA LYS A 576 -13.30 19.36 7.35
C LYS A 576 -12.08 19.97 6.66
N LYS A 577 -11.58 19.33 5.62
CA LYS A 577 -10.45 19.81 4.83
C LYS A 577 -10.79 21.14 4.11
N GLN A 578 -12.00 21.30 3.61
CA GLN A 578 -12.45 22.52 2.96
C GLN A 578 -12.61 23.67 3.98
N LEU A 579 -13.18 23.39 5.14
CA LEU A 579 -13.23 24.37 6.26
C LEU A 579 -11.83 24.80 6.71
N ASP A 580 -10.88 23.85 6.86
CA ASP A 580 -9.49 24.14 7.21
C ASP A 580 -8.77 25.02 6.17
N LYS A 581 -9.20 24.99 4.92
CA LYS A 581 -8.70 25.83 3.84
C LYS A 581 -9.43 27.16 3.69
N GLY A 582 -10.46 27.42 4.49
CA GLY A 582 -11.29 28.61 4.40
C GLY A 582 -12.13 28.66 3.11
N ALA A 583 -12.45 27.48 2.54
CA ALA A 583 -13.35 27.43 1.38
C ALA A 583 -14.74 27.96 1.76
N PRO A 584 -15.43 28.68 0.88
CA PRO A 584 -16.77 29.19 1.13
C PRO A 584 -17.75 28.01 1.16
N LEU A 585 -18.06 27.55 2.37
CA LEU A 585 -19.16 26.64 2.65
C LEU A 585 -20.29 27.46 3.30
N GLY A 586 -21.54 27.09 3.01
CA GLY A 586 -22.69 27.82 3.55
C GLY A 586 -22.67 27.92 5.08
N ASP A 587 -23.37 28.92 5.61
CA ASP A 587 -23.44 29.22 7.03
C ASP A 587 -23.89 28.03 7.88
N ASN A 588 -24.76 27.19 7.33
CA ASN A 588 -25.26 25.97 7.98
C ASN A 588 -24.13 24.95 8.29
N ILE A 589 -23.09 24.91 7.44
CA ILE A 589 -21.94 24.01 7.59
C ILE A 589 -20.84 24.70 8.37
N THR A 590 -20.56 25.97 8.07
CA THR A 590 -19.48 26.74 8.68
C THR A 590 -19.70 26.94 10.19
N ASN A 591 -20.95 27.13 10.59
CA ASN A 591 -21.35 27.33 11.99
C ASN A 591 -21.79 26.05 12.70
N ALA A 592 -21.76 24.90 12.03
CA ALA A 592 -22.22 23.65 12.61
C ALA A 592 -21.29 23.15 13.74
N VAL A 593 -21.88 22.89 14.90
CA VAL A 593 -21.18 22.29 16.05
C VAL A 593 -20.79 20.84 15.77
N ASP A 594 -21.62 20.11 15.01
CA ASP A 594 -21.37 18.74 14.60
C ASP A 594 -21.59 18.57 13.10
N LEU A 595 -20.54 18.16 12.39
CA LEU A 595 -20.57 17.92 10.94
C LEU A 595 -21.10 16.53 10.55
N TRP A 596 -21.36 15.65 11.52
CA TRP A 596 -21.82 14.28 11.24
C TRP A 596 -23.22 14.22 10.60
N PRO A 597 -24.21 15.02 11.01
CA PRO A 597 -25.51 15.08 10.33
C PRO A 597 -25.37 15.44 8.85
N HIS A 598 -24.57 16.46 8.52
CA HIS A 598 -24.30 16.91 7.16
C HIS A 598 -23.63 15.80 6.33
N ALA A 599 -22.57 15.19 6.86
CA ALA A 599 -21.90 14.10 6.19
C ALA A 599 -22.79 12.85 6.00
N LYS A 600 -23.68 12.56 6.94
CA LYS A 600 -24.65 11.46 6.85
C LYS A 600 -25.72 11.73 5.81
N CYS A 601 -26.27 12.93 5.77
CA CYS A 601 -27.25 13.36 4.80
C CYS A 601 -26.66 13.26 3.39
N LEU A 602 -25.56 13.95 3.11
CA LEU A 602 -24.92 13.95 1.80
C LEU A 602 -24.48 12.53 1.36
N ALA A 603 -23.95 11.73 2.25
CA ALA A 603 -23.57 10.35 1.92
C ALA A 603 -24.79 9.50 1.52
N SER A 604 -25.95 9.71 2.14
CA SER A 604 -27.19 9.04 1.74
C SER A 604 -27.61 9.46 0.35
N THR A 605 -27.67 10.76 0.12
CA THR A 605 -28.11 11.34 -1.14
C THR A 605 -27.17 10.98 -2.29
N VAL A 606 -25.86 11.10 -2.09
CA VAL A 606 -24.84 10.70 -3.09
C VAL A 606 -24.91 9.21 -3.40
N TRP A 607 -25.14 8.35 -2.39
CA TRP A 607 -25.33 6.92 -2.61
C TRP A 607 -26.53 6.62 -3.53
N ASP A 608 -27.63 7.31 -3.32
CA ASP A 608 -28.85 7.14 -4.10
C ASP A 608 -28.70 7.77 -5.50
N SER A 609 -27.98 8.91 -5.63
CA SER A 609 -27.63 9.54 -6.90
C SER A 609 -26.70 8.68 -7.75
N ILE A 610 -25.68 8.09 -7.14
CA ILE A 610 -24.84 7.10 -7.82
C ILE A 610 -25.69 5.93 -8.34
N GLY A 611 -26.71 5.52 -7.56
CA GLY A 611 -27.62 4.43 -7.95
C GLY A 611 -28.44 4.70 -9.20
N SER A 612 -28.80 5.95 -9.46
CA SER A 612 -29.53 6.33 -10.66
C SER A 612 -28.61 6.62 -11.85
N VAL A 613 -27.46 7.25 -11.63
CA VAL A 613 -26.54 7.66 -12.70
C VAL A 613 -25.70 6.50 -13.25
N ILE A 614 -25.33 5.51 -12.40
CA ILE A 614 -24.48 4.38 -12.82
C ILE A 614 -25.15 3.04 -12.50
N TYR A 615 -26.41 2.91 -12.92
CA TYR A 615 -27.27 1.76 -12.63
C TYR A 615 -26.63 0.44 -13.08
N SER A 616 -26.20 0.34 -14.34
CA SER A 616 -25.66 -0.90 -14.92
C SER A 616 -24.40 -1.38 -14.18
N ALA A 617 -23.49 -0.46 -13.83
CA ALA A 617 -22.32 -0.83 -13.06
C ALA A 617 -22.68 -1.41 -11.68
N ARG A 618 -23.72 -0.89 -11.02
CA ARG A 618 -24.22 -1.46 -9.75
C ARG A 618 -24.82 -2.85 -9.92
N GLU A 619 -25.56 -3.10 -10.99
CA GLU A 619 -26.05 -4.44 -11.31
C GLU A 619 -24.88 -5.42 -11.55
N GLY A 620 -23.89 -5.04 -12.35
CA GLY A 620 -22.70 -5.84 -12.57
C GLY A 620 -21.94 -6.17 -11.29
N MET A 621 -21.78 -5.18 -10.41
CA MET A 621 -21.15 -5.37 -9.09
C MET A 621 -21.96 -6.34 -8.22
N ALA A 622 -23.29 -6.18 -8.17
CA ALA A 622 -24.16 -7.02 -7.38
C ALA A 622 -24.15 -8.48 -7.90
N TRP A 623 -24.11 -8.65 -9.21
CA TRP A 623 -23.97 -9.96 -9.84
C TRP A 623 -22.64 -10.63 -9.50
N LEU A 624 -21.51 -9.95 -9.64
CA LEU A 624 -20.18 -10.45 -9.22
C LEU A 624 -20.17 -10.87 -7.74
N GLN A 625 -20.78 -10.05 -6.88
CA GLN A 625 -20.90 -10.34 -5.45
C GLN A 625 -21.76 -11.56 -5.16
N ALA A 626 -22.85 -11.77 -5.90
CA ALA A 626 -23.71 -12.94 -5.77
C ALA A 626 -22.94 -14.23 -6.15
N VAL A 627 -22.21 -14.23 -7.26
CA VAL A 627 -21.32 -15.34 -7.66
C VAL A 627 -20.29 -15.64 -6.56
N ALA A 628 -19.62 -14.60 -6.06
CA ALA A 628 -18.64 -14.75 -5.01
C ALA A 628 -19.20 -15.28 -3.68
N GLN A 629 -20.45 -14.92 -3.35
CA GLN A 629 -21.14 -15.42 -2.16
C GLN A 629 -21.47 -16.92 -2.25
N ILE A 630 -21.88 -17.38 -3.43
CA ILE A 630 -22.17 -18.82 -3.66
C ILE A 630 -20.89 -19.62 -3.46
N LEU A 631 -19.81 -19.28 -4.16
CA LEU A 631 -18.52 -19.98 -4.04
C LEU A 631 -17.95 -19.91 -2.62
N ALA A 632 -18.06 -18.75 -1.95
CA ALA A 632 -17.60 -18.61 -0.58
C ALA A 632 -18.44 -19.37 0.45
N LYS A 633 -19.71 -19.67 0.18
CA LYS A 633 -20.53 -20.56 1.04
C LYS A 633 -20.01 -21.98 1.01
N GLU A 634 -19.46 -22.41 -0.11
CA GLU A 634 -18.84 -23.72 -0.31
C GLU A 634 -17.34 -23.74 0.03
N ASP A 635 -16.83 -22.69 0.64
CA ASP A 635 -15.43 -22.52 1.02
C ASP A 635 -14.44 -22.61 -0.17
N LYS A 636 -14.89 -22.23 -1.39
CA LYS A 636 -14.08 -22.26 -2.62
C LYS A 636 -13.44 -20.92 -2.91
N ALA A 637 -12.19 -20.94 -3.37
CA ALA A 637 -11.51 -19.76 -3.90
C ALA A 637 -12.01 -19.46 -5.31
N ILE A 638 -11.98 -18.20 -5.72
CA ILE A 638 -12.43 -17.73 -7.02
C ILE A 638 -11.22 -17.58 -7.94
N TYR A 639 -11.33 -18.08 -9.16
CA TYR A 639 -10.30 -17.98 -10.19
C TYR A 639 -10.89 -17.44 -11.47
N TRP A 640 -10.09 -16.69 -12.23
CA TRP A 640 -10.39 -16.32 -13.61
C TRP A 640 -9.12 -16.07 -14.40
N HIS A 641 -9.13 -16.38 -15.68
CA HIS A 641 -8.05 -16.07 -16.61
C HIS A 641 -8.31 -14.72 -17.27
N LEU A 642 -7.22 -13.98 -17.45
CA LEU A 642 -7.24 -12.77 -18.27
C LEU A 642 -6.83 -13.13 -19.71
N PRO A 643 -7.23 -12.32 -20.71
CA PRO A 643 -6.78 -12.49 -22.08
C PRO A 643 -5.25 -12.57 -22.24
N THR A 644 -4.50 -11.94 -21.32
CA THR A 644 -3.02 -12.01 -21.24
C THR A 644 -2.48 -13.38 -20.79
N GLY A 645 -3.34 -14.37 -20.50
CA GLY A 645 -2.98 -15.66 -19.93
C GLY A 645 -2.66 -15.63 -18.42
N PHE A 646 -2.86 -14.50 -17.76
CA PHE A 646 -2.64 -14.38 -16.32
C PHE A 646 -3.82 -14.95 -15.54
N LEU A 647 -3.55 -15.92 -14.66
CA LEU A 647 -4.55 -16.47 -13.75
C LEU A 647 -4.65 -15.60 -12.50
N VAL A 648 -5.79 -14.97 -12.30
CA VAL A 648 -6.10 -14.25 -11.06
C VAL A 648 -6.72 -15.21 -10.04
N LYS A 649 -6.24 -15.15 -8.79
CA LYS A 649 -6.76 -15.99 -7.71
C LYS A 649 -7.19 -15.15 -6.53
N GLN A 650 -8.49 -15.07 -6.29
CA GLN A 650 -9.03 -14.44 -5.10
C GLN A 650 -9.27 -15.47 -4.00
N LYS A 651 -8.44 -15.43 -2.94
CA LYS A 651 -8.50 -16.34 -1.79
C LYS A 651 -8.35 -15.56 -0.50
N TYR A 652 -9.48 -15.16 0.08
CA TYR A 652 -9.51 -14.51 1.40
C TYR A 652 -9.94 -15.51 2.46
N LEU A 653 -8.98 -16.02 3.21
CA LEU A 653 -9.23 -17.00 4.26
C LEU A 653 -9.85 -16.35 5.51
N LYS A 654 -10.62 -17.15 6.25
CA LYS A 654 -11.19 -16.73 7.52
C LYS A 654 -10.09 -16.77 8.58
N SER A 655 -9.74 -15.62 9.14
CA SER A 655 -8.86 -15.58 10.29
C SER A 655 -9.64 -15.93 11.56
N VAL A 656 -9.17 -16.92 12.31
CA VAL A 656 -9.70 -17.24 13.63
C VAL A 656 -8.99 -16.36 14.65
N VAL A 657 -9.69 -15.36 15.16
CA VAL A 657 -9.19 -14.56 16.29
C VAL A 657 -9.61 -15.25 17.58
N ARG A 658 -8.63 -15.65 18.37
CA ARG A 658 -8.86 -16.23 19.71
C ARG A 658 -8.62 -15.16 20.77
N GLU A 659 -9.58 -14.95 21.65
CA GLU A 659 -9.38 -14.18 22.86
C GLU A 659 -8.61 -15.04 23.88
N VAL A 660 -7.50 -14.52 24.36
CA VAL A 660 -6.70 -15.15 25.42
C VAL A 660 -6.66 -14.22 26.59
N LYS A 661 -7.30 -14.59 27.68
CA LYS A 661 -7.23 -13.87 28.95
C LYS A 661 -5.90 -14.18 29.63
N THR A 662 -5.17 -13.17 30.01
CA THR A 662 -3.89 -13.25 30.71
C THR A 662 -3.75 -12.09 31.70
N VAL A 663 -2.68 -12.08 32.46
CA VAL A 663 -2.38 -10.98 33.40
C VAL A 663 -1.27 -10.13 32.78
N ILE A 664 -1.46 -8.80 32.73
CA ILE A 664 -0.46 -7.83 32.31
C ILE A 664 -0.41 -6.72 33.36
N ASN A 665 0.78 -6.42 33.89
CA ASN A 665 1.00 -5.45 34.98
C ASN A 665 0.07 -5.71 36.18
N GLY A 666 -0.08 -6.98 36.58
CA GLY A 666 -0.91 -7.40 37.68
C GLY A 666 -2.42 -7.26 37.45
N ARG A 667 -2.88 -6.98 36.26
CA ARG A 667 -4.30 -6.84 35.90
C ARG A 667 -4.70 -7.82 34.82
N MET A 668 -5.92 -8.35 34.93
CA MET A 668 -6.48 -9.18 33.87
C MET A 668 -6.59 -8.39 32.56
N ALA A 669 -6.07 -8.96 31.48
CA ALA A 669 -6.10 -8.39 30.15
C ALA A 669 -6.51 -9.45 29.11
N SER A 670 -7.27 -9.05 28.11
CA SER A 670 -7.61 -9.87 26.97
C SER A 670 -6.69 -9.57 25.81
N LEU A 671 -5.97 -10.59 25.36
CA LEU A 671 -5.16 -10.53 24.14
C LEU A 671 -5.91 -11.24 23.00
N TYR A 672 -5.93 -10.62 21.84
CA TYR A 672 -6.57 -11.17 20.67
C TYR A 672 -5.50 -11.66 19.70
N ALA A 673 -5.26 -12.97 19.74
CA ALA A 673 -4.33 -13.63 18.83
C ALA A 673 -5.06 -14.00 17.55
N ALA A 674 -4.56 -13.52 16.39
CA ALA A 674 -4.91 -14.15 15.14
C ALA A 674 -4.30 -15.56 15.15
N GLY A 675 -5.14 -16.57 15.19
CA GLY A 675 -4.75 -17.95 14.94
C GLY A 675 -4.25 -18.12 13.50
N PRO A 676 -3.71 -19.26 13.15
CA PRO A 676 -3.47 -19.57 11.75
C PRO A 676 -4.78 -19.36 10.99
N GLU A 677 -4.68 -18.75 9.79
CA GLU A 677 -5.84 -18.69 8.90
C GLU A 677 -6.39 -20.11 8.77
N ASP A 678 -7.71 -20.25 8.90
CA ASP A 678 -8.35 -21.50 8.63
C ASP A 678 -8.18 -21.78 7.14
N VAL A 679 -7.24 -22.65 6.80
CA VAL A 679 -6.88 -22.95 5.40
C VAL A 679 -8.01 -23.55 4.59
N GLU A 680 -9.09 -23.98 5.26
CA GLU A 680 -10.25 -24.65 4.64
C GLU A 680 -11.46 -23.71 4.52
N ARG A 681 -11.49 -22.57 5.24
CA ARG A 681 -12.67 -21.70 5.27
C ARG A 681 -12.42 -20.33 4.67
N MET A 682 -13.31 -19.92 3.76
CA MET A 682 -13.28 -18.59 3.18
C MET A 682 -13.95 -17.56 4.08
N ASN A 683 -13.42 -16.34 4.05
CA ASN A 683 -14.08 -15.17 4.62
C ASN A 683 -15.13 -14.66 3.64
N LYS A 684 -16.38 -15.10 3.80
CA LYS A 684 -17.50 -14.79 2.91
C LYS A 684 -17.65 -13.28 2.60
N GLN A 685 -17.55 -12.45 3.64
CA GLN A 685 -17.68 -11.01 3.48
C GLN A 685 -16.54 -10.39 2.66
N ARG A 686 -15.29 -10.83 2.91
CA ARG A 686 -14.14 -10.33 2.15
C ARG A 686 -14.11 -10.85 0.72
N GLN A 687 -14.57 -12.08 0.48
CA GLN A 687 -14.74 -12.62 -0.87
C GLN A 687 -15.75 -11.78 -1.66
N SER A 688 -16.94 -11.55 -1.09
CA SER A 688 -17.99 -10.77 -1.73
C SER A 688 -17.59 -9.29 -1.94
N ASN A 689 -17.01 -8.64 -0.93
CA ASN A 689 -16.63 -7.23 -1.07
C ASN A 689 -15.43 -7.02 -2.00
N GLY A 690 -14.57 -8.02 -2.14
CA GLY A 690 -13.33 -7.92 -2.90
C GLY A 690 -13.48 -8.25 -4.38
N ILE A 691 -14.56 -8.93 -4.81
CA ILE A 691 -14.62 -9.46 -6.17
C ILE A 691 -14.70 -8.36 -7.23
N ALA A 692 -15.61 -7.40 -7.12
CA ALA A 692 -15.75 -6.33 -8.09
C ALA A 692 -14.46 -5.50 -8.27
N PRO A 693 -13.82 -4.97 -7.19
CA PRO A 693 -12.56 -4.26 -7.35
C PRO A 693 -11.43 -5.13 -7.91
N ASN A 694 -11.33 -6.40 -7.53
CA ASN A 694 -10.26 -7.26 -8.04
C ASN A 694 -10.48 -7.61 -9.51
N PHE A 695 -11.73 -7.83 -9.91
CA PHE A 695 -12.09 -8.12 -11.29
C PHE A 695 -11.76 -6.93 -12.19
N ILE A 696 -12.27 -5.74 -11.86
CA ILE A 696 -11.98 -4.51 -12.63
C ILE A 696 -10.49 -4.22 -12.69
N HIS A 697 -9.76 -4.27 -11.55
CA HIS A 697 -8.33 -4.01 -11.54
C HIS A 697 -7.52 -5.05 -12.33
N SER A 698 -8.04 -6.24 -12.53
CA SER A 698 -7.38 -7.23 -13.38
C SER A 698 -7.55 -6.92 -14.86
N TYR A 699 -8.72 -6.44 -15.27
CA TYR A 699 -8.97 -6.03 -16.64
C TYR A 699 -8.29 -4.70 -17.00
N ASP A 700 -8.18 -3.76 -16.06
CA ASP A 700 -7.38 -2.56 -16.28
C ASP A 700 -5.88 -2.91 -16.46
N ALA A 701 -5.38 -3.88 -15.69
CA ALA A 701 -4.01 -4.36 -15.85
C ALA A 701 -3.81 -5.08 -17.19
N CYS A 702 -4.81 -5.84 -17.64
CA CYS A 702 -4.83 -6.47 -18.96
C CYS A 702 -4.77 -5.42 -20.08
N HIS A 703 -5.59 -4.39 -19.99
CA HIS A 703 -5.63 -3.26 -20.92
C HIS A 703 -4.28 -2.54 -20.98
N LEU A 704 -3.70 -2.22 -19.80
CA LEU A 704 -2.37 -1.63 -19.73
C LEU A 704 -1.31 -2.50 -20.44
N MET A 705 -1.30 -3.82 -20.20
CA MET A 705 -0.32 -4.72 -20.78
C MET A 705 -0.43 -4.80 -22.30
N TYR A 706 -1.64 -4.92 -22.82
CA TYR A 706 -1.86 -4.94 -24.28
C TYR A 706 -1.52 -3.61 -24.94
N THR A 707 -1.89 -2.49 -24.30
CA THR A 707 -1.50 -1.14 -24.79
C THR A 707 0.02 -1.00 -24.90
N ILE A 708 0.79 -1.45 -23.90
CA ILE A 708 2.25 -1.39 -23.91
C ILE A 708 2.82 -2.24 -25.05
N ILE A 709 2.30 -3.47 -25.24
CA ILE A 709 2.74 -4.37 -26.29
C ILE A 709 2.39 -3.79 -27.66
N GLY A 710 1.13 -3.38 -27.86
CA GLY A 710 0.65 -2.83 -29.12
C GLY A 710 1.37 -1.54 -29.52
N ALA A 711 1.67 -0.67 -28.54
CA ALA A 711 2.45 0.55 -28.78
C ALA A 711 3.91 0.25 -29.15
N ARG A 712 4.52 -0.75 -28.49
CA ARG A 712 5.89 -1.20 -28.79
C ARG A 712 5.98 -1.83 -30.17
N GLU A 713 5.08 -2.77 -30.49
CA GLU A 713 5.16 -3.57 -31.71
C GLU A 713 4.62 -2.82 -32.93
N GLY A 714 3.56 -2.01 -32.76
CA GLY A 714 2.93 -1.29 -33.87
C GLY A 714 3.56 0.04 -34.23
N TYR A 715 4.13 0.74 -33.24
CA TYR A 715 4.63 2.14 -33.41
C TYR A 715 6.06 2.34 -32.90
N ASP A 716 6.75 1.29 -32.50
CA ASP A 716 8.13 1.32 -31.97
C ASP A 716 8.32 2.31 -30.78
N ILE A 717 7.29 2.47 -29.95
CA ILE A 717 7.39 3.31 -28.75
C ILE A 717 8.31 2.62 -27.74
N GLN A 718 9.39 3.30 -27.33
CA GLN A 718 10.45 2.73 -26.50
C GLN A 718 10.33 3.10 -25.02
N SER A 719 9.73 4.23 -24.71
CA SER A 719 9.69 4.81 -23.37
C SER A 719 8.27 4.91 -22.85
N PHE A 720 8.01 4.32 -21.67
CA PHE A 720 6.70 4.27 -21.06
C PHE A 720 6.70 4.82 -19.63
N ALA A 721 5.77 5.74 -19.35
CA ALA A 721 5.48 6.28 -18.02
C ALA A 721 4.06 5.87 -17.64
N VAL A 722 3.89 4.71 -17.02
CA VAL A 722 2.56 4.13 -16.75
C VAL A 722 2.28 3.96 -15.26
N VAL A 723 1.07 4.33 -14.84
CA VAL A 723 0.58 4.17 -13.46
C VAL A 723 -0.86 3.66 -13.53
N HIS A 724 -1.04 2.36 -13.60
CA HIS A 724 -2.34 1.67 -13.68
C HIS A 724 -3.22 2.16 -14.84
N ASP A 725 -4.10 3.14 -14.58
CA ASP A 725 -5.01 3.79 -15.52
C ASP A 725 -4.47 5.14 -16.06
N SER A 726 -3.17 5.39 -15.92
CA SER A 726 -2.46 6.53 -16.49
C SER A 726 -1.42 6.03 -17.46
N PHE A 727 -1.48 6.49 -18.69
CA PHE A 727 -0.57 6.13 -19.78
C PHE A 727 0.28 7.33 -20.18
N GLY A 728 1.56 7.11 -20.38
CA GLY A 728 2.45 8.20 -20.80
C GLY A 728 3.63 7.71 -21.64
N THR A 729 4.07 8.58 -22.54
CA THR A 729 5.22 8.40 -23.41
C THR A 729 5.82 9.76 -23.79
N HIS A 730 6.69 9.83 -24.79
CA HIS A 730 7.12 11.11 -25.39
C HIS A 730 5.95 11.84 -26.03
N ALA A 731 5.94 13.15 -25.97
CA ALA A 731 4.88 13.98 -26.52
C ALA A 731 4.58 13.65 -28.01
N SER A 732 5.62 13.41 -28.81
CA SER A 732 5.50 13.03 -30.23
C SER A 732 4.82 11.68 -30.47
N ASP A 733 4.76 10.82 -29.45
CA ASP A 733 4.18 9.47 -29.58
C ASP A 733 2.76 9.40 -28.99
N MET A 734 2.24 10.49 -28.44
CA MET A 734 0.98 10.50 -27.69
C MET A 734 -0.23 10.17 -28.57
N GLU A 735 -0.26 10.64 -29.80
CA GLU A 735 -1.37 10.34 -30.72
C GLU A 735 -1.42 8.85 -31.07
N ALA A 736 -0.27 8.25 -31.36
CA ALA A 736 -0.15 6.83 -31.59
C ALA A 736 -0.54 6.03 -30.34
N LEU A 737 -0.06 6.44 -29.17
CA LEU A 737 -0.41 5.79 -27.90
C LEU A 737 -1.91 5.87 -27.61
N SER A 738 -2.53 7.03 -27.84
CA SER A 738 -3.97 7.25 -27.65
C SER A 738 -4.81 6.35 -28.57
N SER A 739 -4.39 6.16 -29.82
CA SER A 739 -5.04 5.21 -30.75
C SER A 739 -4.91 3.77 -30.26
N VAL A 740 -3.73 3.37 -29.78
CA VAL A 740 -3.52 2.00 -29.25
C VAL A 740 -4.36 1.76 -28.00
N ILE A 741 -4.47 2.74 -27.08
CA ILE A 741 -5.29 2.62 -25.87
C ILE A 741 -6.74 2.26 -26.25
N ARG A 742 -7.34 2.95 -27.21
CA ARG A 742 -8.71 2.69 -27.69
C ARG A 742 -8.81 1.32 -28.33
N ARG A 743 -7.93 0.98 -29.24
CA ARG A 743 -7.92 -0.28 -29.96
C ARG A 743 -7.84 -1.49 -29.02
N GLU A 744 -6.92 -1.47 -28.07
CA GLU A 744 -6.75 -2.59 -27.13
C GLU A 744 -7.94 -2.71 -26.15
N PHE A 745 -8.60 -1.60 -25.79
CA PHE A 745 -9.83 -1.63 -25.02
C PHE A 745 -10.98 -2.30 -25.83
N ILE A 746 -11.14 -1.92 -27.09
CA ILE A 746 -12.11 -2.52 -28.00
C ILE A 746 -11.84 -4.02 -28.11
N GLN A 747 -10.59 -4.41 -28.34
CA GLN A 747 -10.20 -5.81 -28.47
C GLN A 747 -10.58 -6.65 -27.25
N ILE A 748 -10.31 -6.15 -26.05
CA ILE A 748 -10.63 -6.84 -24.78
C ILE A 748 -12.14 -7.07 -24.67
N TYR A 749 -12.93 -6.04 -24.97
CA TYR A 749 -14.38 -6.08 -24.79
C TYR A 749 -15.17 -6.50 -26.04
N SER A 750 -14.50 -6.87 -27.13
CA SER A 750 -15.15 -7.60 -28.23
C SER A 750 -15.57 -9.01 -27.81
N GLU A 751 -14.90 -9.57 -26.81
CA GLU A 751 -15.27 -10.83 -26.16
C GLU A 751 -16.22 -10.62 -24.98
N ASP A 752 -16.97 -11.64 -24.59
CA ASP A 752 -17.88 -11.61 -23.45
C ASP A 752 -17.16 -12.03 -22.15
N VAL A 753 -16.45 -11.10 -21.56
CA VAL A 753 -15.61 -11.35 -20.38
C VAL A 753 -16.42 -11.75 -19.13
N LEU A 754 -17.69 -11.38 -19.03
CA LEU A 754 -18.55 -11.79 -17.91
C LEU A 754 -19.05 -13.22 -18.07
N LYS A 755 -19.32 -13.62 -19.31
CA LYS A 755 -19.67 -15.01 -19.64
C LYS A 755 -18.50 -15.93 -19.34
N ASP A 756 -17.28 -15.57 -19.78
CA ASP A 756 -16.07 -16.37 -19.55
C ASP A 756 -15.83 -16.54 -18.04
N PHE A 757 -15.94 -15.45 -17.27
CA PHE A 757 -15.84 -15.52 -15.81
C PHE A 757 -16.91 -16.43 -15.19
N ARG A 758 -18.17 -16.34 -15.63
CA ARG A 758 -19.25 -17.20 -15.15
C ARG A 758 -18.95 -18.67 -15.45
N ASP A 759 -18.53 -18.95 -16.66
CA ASP A 759 -18.28 -20.33 -17.14
C ASP A 759 -17.08 -20.96 -16.39
N GLU A 760 -16.04 -20.18 -16.08
CA GLU A 760 -14.94 -20.61 -15.21
C GLU A 760 -15.42 -20.85 -13.77
N CYS A 761 -16.18 -19.95 -13.21
CA CYS A 761 -16.73 -20.09 -11.85
C CYS A 761 -17.72 -21.26 -11.73
N GLN A 762 -18.51 -21.54 -12.78
CA GLN A 762 -19.44 -22.66 -12.78
C GLN A 762 -18.72 -24.03 -12.70
N LYS A 763 -17.50 -24.14 -13.22
CA LYS A 763 -16.69 -25.36 -13.07
C LYS A 763 -16.26 -25.63 -11.63
N LEU A 764 -16.36 -24.63 -10.75
CA LEU A 764 -15.97 -24.74 -9.36
C LEU A 764 -17.12 -25.22 -8.46
N THR A 765 -18.37 -25.20 -8.92
CA THR A 765 -19.55 -25.48 -8.08
C THR A 765 -20.63 -26.20 -8.88
N ASP A 766 -21.34 -27.11 -8.20
CA ASP A 766 -22.54 -27.76 -8.73
C ASP A 766 -23.79 -26.86 -8.57
N THR A 767 -23.71 -25.82 -7.75
CA THR A 767 -24.77 -24.83 -7.58
C THR A 767 -24.85 -23.95 -8.83
N GLU A 768 -26.05 -23.83 -9.42
CA GLU A 768 -26.27 -22.96 -10.57
C GLU A 768 -25.97 -21.50 -10.20
N LEU A 769 -25.07 -20.87 -10.97
CA LEU A 769 -24.72 -19.47 -10.78
C LEU A 769 -25.80 -18.55 -11.39
N PRO A 770 -25.97 -17.33 -10.88
CA PRO A 770 -26.94 -16.37 -11.41
C PRO A 770 -26.77 -16.15 -12.92
N ALA A 771 -27.87 -15.91 -13.62
CA ALA A 771 -27.84 -15.48 -15.00
C ALA A 771 -27.02 -14.20 -15.17
N LEU A 772 -26.42 -14.01 -16.34
CA LEU A 772 -25.65 -12.80 -16.65
C LEU A 772 -26.53 -11.54 -16.49
N PRO A 773 -25.94 -10.40 -16.10
CA PRO A 773 -26.61 -9.11 -16.11
C PRO A 773 -27.15 -8.80 -17.52
N LYS A 774 -28.15 -7.94 -17.59
CA LYS A 774 -28.61 -7.48 -18.89
C LYS A 774 -27.58 -6.56 -19.53
N TYR A 775 -27.22 -6.86 -20.77
CA TYR A 775 -26.37 -5.98 -21.56
C TYR A 775 -27.17 -4.83 -22.17
N GLY A 776 -26.53 -3.66 -22.19
CA GLY A 776 -27.03 -2.50 -22.91
C GLY A 776 -26.80 -2.57 -24.43
N LYS A 777 -26.79 -1.42 -25.08
CA LYS A 777 -26.69 -1.31 -26.56
C LYS A 777 -25.40 -0.65 -27.04
N LEU A 778 -24.45 -0.33 -26.13
CA LEU A 778 -23.18 0.27 -26.50
C LEU A 778 -22.46 -0.62 -27.52
N LYS A 779 -22.15 -0.05 -28.65
CA LYS A 779 -21.25 -0.65 -29.63
C LYS A 779 -19.82 -0.29 -29.23
N ILE A 780 -19.04 -1.31 -28.87
CA ILE A 780 -17.72 -1.08 -28.30
C ILE A 780 -16.76 -0.45 -29.31
N GLU A 781 -17.01 -0.64 -30.59
CA GLU A 781 -16.24 -0.06 -31.69
C GLU A 781 -16.31 1.47 -31.73
N GLU A 782 -17.40 2.06 -31.21
CA GLU A 782 -17.54 3.52 -31.13
C GLU A 782 -16.50 4.18 -30.19
N VAL A 783 -15.87 3.43 -29.32
CA VAL A 783 -14.74 3.90 -28.48
C VAL A 783 -13.57 4.41 -29.31
N GLU A 784 -13.38 3.89 -30.54
CA GLU A 784 -12.35 4.34 -31.46
C GLU A 784 -12.43 5.83 -31.77
N HIS A 785 -13.65 6.36 -31.78
CA HIS A 785 -13.94 7.77 -32.11
C HIS A 785 -14.01 8.67 -30.87
N SER A 786 -13.82 8.13 -29.67
CA SER A 786 -13.86 8.92 -28.45
C SER A 786 -12.52 9.62 -28.21
N GLU A 787 -12.50 10.94 -28.35
CA GLU A 787 -11.34 11.78 -28.14
C GLU A 787 -10.92 11.83 -26.66
N TYR A 788 -11.90 11.85 -25.77
CA TYR A 788 -11.71 12.01 -24.30
C TYR A 788 -11.72 10.71 -23.52
N PHE A 789 -11.60 9.55 -24.18
CA PHE A 789 -11.54 8.25 -23.49
C PHE A 789 -10.41 8.25 -22.48
N PHE A 790 -9.23 8.68 -22.88
CA PHE A 790 -8.08 9.02 -22.05
C PHE A 790 -7.54 10.37 -22.48
N SER A 791 -7.58 11.36 -21.60
CA SER A 791 -7.24 12.74 -21.99
C SER A 791 -6.49 13.50 -20.86
#